data_46819511824e934f1aec54e7de54c414
#
_entry.id   46819511824e934f1aec54e7de54c414
#
_cell.length_a   1.000
_cell.length_b   1.000
_cell.length_c   1.000
_cell.angle_alpha   90.00
_cell.angle_beta   90.00
_cell.angle_gamma   90.00
#
_symmetry.space_group_name_H-M   'P 1'
#
loop_
_entity.id
_entity.type
_entity.pdbx_description
1 polymer ?
#
loop_
_entity_poly.entity_id
_entity_poly.type
_entity_poly.pdbx_seq_one_letter_code
_entity_poly.pdbx_strand_id
1 'polypeptide(L)'
;MSVTKMEKVTLISDQKNQEAVLQAIQGIQQVEFRNLFQETTNNHWVDTYFPQTKTFTENTSQHELEQRLQSIREAVQFIEHHGHSQQKLVHLKRTELSLHELEAAYSEADFLKKLQEILELKKQWQKLSERRKELTEEEEYLSNWQYLDVIPATFHSQKTVLVLGSMGTTSLEPFQTAVAQLPVYLEEIYSTPKSVYLAYITLQDAAEQVAELAGRHGLTVCNYPYDEVPSKALTKIKQQMLEVQTNQKELAAKIGLYREKIREFEWVEEVTLALIERERIKQQFVRSKQLIVLQGWIGIDTKEDLMTALAEKLPASAVHVQFESPTVEEIQMEVPTKLTNHPLVEPFELLTEMYSLPKYEEVDPTPWFMPFYLVFFGMMVADVGYGLLLLIGSILLQKWVTLPRGLTRFVKFFEILSIPTIIWGLIYSSFFGMALPKTIFGLPLPFPILSTTEDVNTILILSVIFGLIQILVGLFVSAKENLKRKAYLNAISEGFAWQGILIGIVLAVVGAVVLKQKQFLYLGGSIAILSALCIVIIPIIQSTSKAKGAAKGVYNLYGLTSYIGDLVSYTRLMALGISGGSIAAAFNMLVAFMPPVARFSAGLFLIVLLHALNLFLTLLSAYVHGARLQYVEFFGKFYTGGGRAFQPLKTAEKYVNINHRKQKK
;
A
#
# COMPACT_ATOMS: atom_id res chain seq x y z
N MET A 1 22.96 -18.61 -5.46
CA MET A 1 22.80 -17.22 -5.95
C MET A 1 21.34 -16.87 -5.70
N SER A 2 21.08 -15.74 -5.08
CA SER A 2 19.69 -15.32 -4.76
C SER A 2 18.90 -14.85 -6.00
N VAL A 3 19.59 -14.42 -7.04
CA VAL A 3 18.98 -14.12 -8.34
C VAL A 3 18.77 -15.45 -9.07
N THR A 4 17.51 -15.77 -9.35
CA THR A 4 17.13 -16.98 -10.07
C THR A 4 17.59 -16.88 -11.52
N LYS A 5 18.20 -17.96 -12.03
CA LYS A 5 18.52 -18.04 -13.45
C LYS A 5 17.22 -18.19 -14.24
N MET A 6 17.05 -17.33 -15.24
CA MET A 6 15.89 -17.33 -16.13
C MET A 6 16.20 -18.03 -17.43
N GLU A 7 15.23 -18.74 -17.97
CA GLU A 7 15.24 -19.28 -19.33
C GLU A 7 14.10 -18.68 -20.14
N LYS A 8 14.34 -18.53 -21.43
CA LYS A 8 13.31 -18.17 -22.40
C LYS A 8 12.52 -19.41 -22.73
N VAL A 9 11.22 -19.40 -22.48
CA VAL A 9 10.30 -20.47 -22.83
C VAL A 9 9.51 -20.07 -24.08
N THR A 10 9.51 -20.93 -25.08
CA THR A 10 8.68 -20.83 -26.30
C THR A 10 7.67 -21.96 -26.28
N LEU A 11 6.39 -21.59 -26.34
CA LEU A 11 5.27 -22.50 -26.33
C LEU A 11 4.55 -22.42 -27.70
N ILE A 12 4.37 -23.53 -28.35
CA ILE A 12 3.64 -23.65 -29.62
C ILE A 12 2.48 -24.62 -29.40
N SER A 13 1.27 -24.21 -29.69
CA SER A 13 0.07 -25.02 -29.51
C SER A 13 -0.99 -24.72 -30.58
N ASP A 14 -1.97 -25.60 -30.70
CA ASP A 14 -3.16 -25.32 -31.49
C ASP A 14 -3.99 -24.21 -30.89
N GLN A 15 -4.61 -23.37 -31.73
CA GLN A 15 -5.48 -22.28 -31.30
C GLN A 15 -6.63 -22.77 -30.41
N LYS A 16 -7.14 -23.98 -30.62
CA LYS A 16 -8.21 -24.59 -29.82
C LYS A 16 -7.81 -24.81 -28.36
N ASN A 17 -6.53 -24.99 -28.07
CA ASN A 17 -6.00 -25.28 -26.75
C ASN A 17 -5.55 -24.00 -26.01
N GLN A 18 -5.71 -22.82 -26.61
CA GLN A 18 -5.22 -21.54 -26.08
C GLN A 18 -5.67 -21.28 -24.66
N GLU A 19 -6.97 -21.43 -24.35
CA GLU A 19 -7.50 -21.20 -23.02
C GLU A 19 -6.92 -22.16 -21.97
N ALA A 20 -6.80 -23.45 -22.35
CA ALA A 20 -6.24 -24.44 -21.43
C ALA A 20 -4.75 -24.20 -21.14
N VAL A 21 -3.98 -23.75 -22.15
CA VAL A 21 -2.56 -23.35 -21.98
C VAL A 21 -2.46 -22.14 -21.04
N LEU A 22 -3.24 -21.08 -21.29
CA LEU A 22 -3.22 -19.88 -20.46
C LEU A 22 -3.67 -20.16 -19.02
N GLN A 23 -4.69 -20.98 -18.84
CA GLN A 23 -5.19 -21.38 -17.53
C GLN A 23 -4.15 -22.21 -16.75
N ALA A 24 -3.40 -23.12 -17.44
CA ALA A 24 -2.33 -23.87 -16.82
C ALA A 24 -1.21 -22.94 -16.33
N ILE A 25 -0.78 -22.02 -17.20
CA ILE A 25 0.29 -21.06 -16.90
C ILE A 25 -0.13 -20.07 -15.78
N GLN A 26 -1.36 -19.57 -15.84
CA GLN A 26 -1.88 -18.67 -14.79
C GLN A 26 -2.02 -19.40 -13.45
N GLY A 27 -2.33 -20.71 -13.48
CA GLY A 27 -2.41 -21.53 -12.27
C GLY A 27 -1.09 -21.63 -11.51
N ILE A 28 0.05 -21.70 -12.21
CA ILE A 28 1.38 -21.74 -11.58
C ILE A 28 1.96 -20.35 -11.24
N GLN A 29 1.51 -19.27 -11.91
CA GLN A 29 1.95 -17.89 -11.72
C GLN A 29 3.49 -17.70 -11.78
N GLN A 30 4.18 -18.43 -12.66
CA GLN A 30 5.64 -18.47 -12.73
C GLN A 30 6.20 -18.16 -14.13
N VAL A 31 5.38 -17.74 -15.07
CA VAL A 31 5.78 -17.36 -16.44
C VAL A 31 5.41 -15.92 -16.68
N GLU A 32 6.38 -15.11 -17.06
CA GLU A 32 6.18 -13.76 -17.56
C GLU A 32 6.20 -13.77 -19.08
N PHE A 33 5.15 -13.25 -19.69
CA PHE A 33 5.06 -13.20 -21.14
C PHE A 33 5.86 -12.04 -21.74
N ARG A 34 6.43 -12.29 -22.90
CA ARG A 34 7.15 -11.30 -23.71
C ARG A 34 6.22 -10.79 -24.81
N ASN A 35 6.19 -9.51 -25.01
CA ASN A 35 5.45 -8.93 -26.14
C ASN A 35 6.25 -9.13 -27.43
N LEU A 36 5.75 -9.99 -28.31
CA LEU A 36 6.41 -10.33 -29.58
C LEU A 36 6.29 -9.25 -30.66
N PHE A 37 5.48 -8.22 -30.43
CA PHE A 37 5.26 -7.10 -31.36
C PHE A 37 6.03 -5.81 -30.99
N GLN A 38 6.84 -5.83 -29.93
CA GLN A 38 7.68 -4.68 -29.60
C GLN A 38 8.92 -4.60 -30.50
N GLU A 39 9.18 -3.44 -31.06
CA GLU A 39 10.33 -3.17 -31.97
C GLU A 39 11.71 -3.37 -31.30
N THR A 40 11.78 -3.33 -29.98
CA THR A 40 13.01 -3.55 -29.20
C THR A 40 13.50 -5.00 -29.26
N THR A 41 12.68 -5.91 -29.69
CA THR A 41 12.97 -7.34 -29.78
C THR A 41 13.37 -7.71 -31.20
N ASN A 42 14.50 -8.39 -31.35
CA ASN A 42 15.01 -8.93 -32.62
C ASN A 42 14.10 -10.08 -33.13
N ASN A 43 12.82 -9.80 -33.34
CA ASN A 43 11.77 -10.76 -33.68
C ASN A 43 11.55 -10.87 -35.22
N HIS A 44 12.60 -10.70 -36.05
CA HIS A 44 12.51 -10.85 -37.49
C HIS A 44 11.87 -12.18 -37.93
N TRP A 45 11.91 -13.20 -37.09
CA TRP A 45 11.24 -14.46 -37.37
C TRP A 45 9.72 -14.35 -37.41
N VAL A 46 9.11 -13.41 -36.63
CA VAL A 46 7.66 -13.19 -36.63
C VAL A 46 7.22 -12.68 -37.99
N ASP A 47 7.90 -11.69 -38.54
CA ASP A 47 7.59 -11.17 -39.88
C ASP A 47 7.89 -12.17 -40.99
N THR A 48 8.90 -13.01 -40.79
CA THR A 48 9.30 -14.03 -41.77
C THR A 48 8.33 -15.20 -41.83
N TYR A 49 7.95 -15.77 -40.69
CA TYR A 49 7.12 -16.97 -40.59
C TYR A 49 5.64 -16.70 -40.43
N PHE A 50 5.27 -15.51 -39.95
CA PHE A 50 3.88 -15.12 -39.69
C PHE A 50 3.53 -13.74 -40.28
N PRO A 51 3.72 -13.54 -41.60
CA PRO A 51 3.54 -12.23 -42.26
C PRO A 51 2.10 -11.71 -42.26
N GLN A 52 1.13 -12.55 -41.90
CA GLN A 52 -0.29 -12.20 -41.87
C GLN A 52 -0.83 -12.05 -40.42
N THR A 53 0.02 -12.08 -39.41
CA THR A 53 -0.39 -11.86 -38.03
C THR A 53 -0.78 -10.37 -37.85
N LYS A 54 -2.08 -10.14 -37.92
CA LYS A 54 -2.63 -8.84 -37.51
C LYS A 54 -2.59 -8.77 -35.99
N THR A 55 -2.07 -7.66 -35.45
CA THR A 55 -2.36 -7.24 -34.07
C THR A 55 -3.87 -7.32 -33.88
N PHE A 56 -4.31 -8.15 -32.94
CA PHE A 56 -5.73 -8.31 -32.67
C PHE A 56 -6.27 -7.01 -32.08
N THR A 57 -7.00 -6.23 -32.87
CA THR A 57 -7.63 -4.96 -32.47
C THR A 57 -9.04 -5.14 -31.90
N GLU A 58 -9.57 -6.37 -31.82
CA GLU A 58 -10.90 -6.58 -31.25
C GLU A 58 -10.84 -6.73 -29.72
N ASN A 59 -10.93 -5.59 -29.06
CA ASN A 59 -11.08 -5.49 -27.59
C ASN A 59 -12.50 -5.79 -27.08
N THR A 60 -13.40 -6.35 -27.92
CA THR A 60 -14.81 -6.56 -27.56
C THR A 60 -14.94 -7.47 -26.36
N SER A 61 -14.22 -8.57 -26.35
CA SER A 61 -14.23 -9.56 -25.24
C SER A 61 -13.66 -8.97 -23.93
N GLN A 62 -12.59 -8.21 -24.01
CA GLN A 62 -12.02 -7.53 -22.83
C GLN A 62 -12.99 -6.48 -22.30
N HIS A 63 -13.61 -5.70 -23.16
CA HIS A 63 -14.57 -4.66 -22.75
C HIS A 63 -15.82 -5.25 -22.10
N GLU A 64 -16.35 -6.36 -22.60
CA GLU A 64 -17.45 -7.09 -21.98
C GLU A 64 -17.11 -7.59 -20.59
N LEU A 65 -15.90 -8.14 -20.40
CA LEU A 65 -15.42 -8.58 -19.09
C LEU A 65 -15.22 -7.40 -18.12
N GLU A 66 -14.73 -6.26 -18.58
CA GLU A 66 -14.58 -5.05 -17.78
C GLU A 66 -15.95 -4.47 -17.35
N GLN A 67 -16.94 -4.45 -18.22
CA GLN A 67 -18.32 -4.07 -17.89
C GLN A 67 -18.92 -5.03 -16.86
N ARG A 68 -18.72 -6.32 -17.05
CA ARG A 68 -19.14 -7.34 -16.09
C ARG A 68 -18.48 -7.13 -14.72
N LEU A 69 -17.18 -6.87 -14.70
CA LEU A 69 -16.43 -6.57 -13.47
C LEU A 69 -17.02 -5.36 -12.74
N GLN A 70 -17.32 -4.30 -13.46
CA GLN A 70 -17.94 -3.11 -12.89
C GLN A 70 -19.31 -3.43 -12.27
N SER A 71 -20.14 -4.19 -12.98
CA SER A 71 -21.46 -4.61 -12.48
C SER A 71 -21.36 -5.46 -11.20
N ILE A 72 -20.37 -6.36 -11.13
CA ILE A 72 -20.11 -7.17 -9.93
C ILE A 72 -19.68 -6.28 -8.77
N ARG A 73 -18.75 -5.33 -8.99
CA ARG A 73 -18.29 -4.39 -7.96
C ARG A 73 -19.41 -3.52 -7.43
N GLU A 74 -20.26 -3.03 -8.31
CA GLU A 74 -21.43 -2.26 -7.92
C GLU A 74 -22.42 -3.09 -7.06
N ALA A 75 -22.60 -4.36 -7.41
CA ALA A 75 -23.43 -5.27 -6.63
C ALA A 75 -22.83 -5.54 -5.24
N VAL A 76 -21.52 -5.83 -5.16
CA VAL A 76 -20.82 -6.05 -3.89
C VAL A 76 -20.93 -4.83 -2.98
N GLN A 77 -20.60 -3.63 -3.49
CA GLN A 77 -20.68 -2.39 -2.73
C GLN A 77 -22.11 -2.10 -2.24
N PHE A 78 -23.11 -2.39 -3.07
CA PHE A 78 -24.50 -2.20 -2.72
C PHE A 78 -24.94 -3.14 -1.59
N ILE A 79 -24.55 -4.42 -1.64
CA ILE A 79 -24.83 -5.41 -0.59
C ILE A 79 -24.15 -5.02 0.72
N GLU A 80 -22.88 -4.59 0.66
CA GLU A 80 -22.11 -4.17 1.84
C GLU A 80 -22.73 -2.96 2.54
N HIS A 81 -23.16 -1.96 1.74
CA HIS A 81 -23.65 -0.69 2.29
C HIS A 81 -25.07 -0.79 2.86
N HIS A 82 -25.94 -1.61 2.27
CA HIS A 82 -27.37 -1.67 2.61
C HIS A 82 -27.79 -2.95 3.33
N GLY A 83 -26.96 -4.00 3.33
CA GLY A 83 -27.18 -5.22 4.09
C GLY A 83 -26.77 -5.04 5.55
N HIS A 84 -27.66 -4.52 6.40
CA HIS A 84 -27.36 -4.27 7.83
C HIS A 84 -26.76 -5.46 8.56
N SER A 85 -25.48 -5.34 8.98
CA SER A 85 -24.90 -6.19 10.02
C SER A 85 -23.57 -5.68 10.59
N GLN A 86 -23.34 -5.98 11.86
CA GLN A 86 -22.20 -5.56 12.67
C GLN A 86 -20.88 -6.33 12.42
N GLN A 87 -20.79 -7.23 11.44
CA GLN A 87 -19.61 -8.07 11.26
C GLN A 87 -18.65 -7.52 10.18
N LYS A 88 -17.91 -6.46 10.49
CA LYS A 88 -16.78 -5.96 9.66
C LYS A 88 -15.56 -6.90 9.63
N LEU A 89 -15.53 -7.97 10.42
CA LEU A 89 -14.37 -8.86 10.60
C LEU A 89 -14.31 -10.06 9.64
N VAL A 90 -15.31 -10.28 8.81
CA VAL A 90 -15.38 -11.47 7.91
C VAL A 90 -14.35 -11.38 6.79
N HIS A 91 -13.97 -10.17 6.34
CA HIS A 91 -13.01 -9.97 5.24
C HIS A 91 -11.54 -10.24 5.63
N LEU A 92 -11.25 -10.47 6.91
CA LEU A 92 -9.88 -10.72 7.38
C LEU A 92 -9.41 -12.17 7.21
N LYS A 93 -10.31 -13.12 6.94
CA LYS A 93 -9.97 -14.52 6.66
C LYS A 93 -10.07 -14.81 5.16
N ARG A 94 -8.96 -14.71 4.45
CA ARG A 94 -8.88 -15.15 3.06
C ARG A 94 -8.89 -16.68 2.98
N THR A 95 -9.60 -17.20 1.98
CA THR A 95 -9.56 -18.63 1.66
C THR A 95 -8.36 -18.93 0.77
N GLU A 96 -7.73 -20.07 0.97
CA GLU A 96 -6.71 -20.60 0.08
C GLU A 96 -7.35 -21.60 -0.86
N LEU A 97 -7.40 -21.29 -2.16
CA LEU A 97 -7.97 -22.13 -3.21
C LEU A 97 -6.99 -22.23 -4.37
N SER A 98 -7.07 -23.30 -5.15
CA SER A 98 -6.44 -23.34 -6.47
C SER A 98 -7.29 -22.56 -7.48
N LEU A 99 -6.68 -22.11 -8.59
CA LEU A 99 -7.41 -21.39 -9.63
C LEU A 99 -8.55 -22.26 -10.23
N HIS A 100 -8.31 -23.54 -10.36
CA HIS A 100 -9.31 -24.50 -10.85
C HIS A 100 -10.50 -24.65 -9.88
N GLU A 101 -10.22 -24.77 -8.58
CA GLU A 101 -11.29 -24.82 -7.55
C GLU A 101 -12.09 -23.52 -7.53
N LEU A 102 -11.44 -22.37 -7.71
CA LEU A 102 -12.10 -21.08 -7.75
C LEU A 102 -13.03 -20.94 -8.96
N GLU A 103 -12.57 -21.36 -10.15
CA GLU A 103 -13.39 -21.36 -11.37
C GLU A 103 -14.54 -22.38 -11.32
N ALA A 104 -14.36 -23.51 -10.64
CA ALA A 104 -15.39 -24.54 -10.46
C ALA A 104 -16.38 -24.23 -9.32
N ALA A 105 -16.08 -23.25 -8.46
CA ALA A 105 -16.86 -22.96 -7.25
C ALA A 105 -18.25 -22.35 -7.53
N TYR A 106 -18.52 -21.91 -8.74
CA TYR A 106 -19.80 -21.26 -9.09
C TYR A 106 -20.31 -21.71 -10.47
N SER A 107 -21.63 -21.64 -10.64
CA SER A 107 -22.28 -21.81 -11.93
C SER A 107 -22.53 -20.47 -12.58
N GLU A 108 -22.00 -20.25 -13.78
CA GLU A 108 -22.11 -18.96 -14.46
C GLU A 108 -23.56 -18.54 -14.69
N ALA A 109 -24.43 -19.45 -15.13
CA ALA A 109 -25.84 -19.16 -15.39
C ALA A 109 -26.61 -18.76 -14.11
N ASP A 110 -26.35 -19.43 -12.99
CA ASP A 110 -26.97 -19.13 -11.71
C ASP A 110 -26.45 -17.78 -11.14
N PHE A 111 -25.17 -17.53 -11.28
CA PHE A 111 -24.57 -16.25 -10.86
C PHE A 111 -25.12 -15.05 -11.64
N LEU A 112 -25.19 -15.14 -12.98
CA LEU A 112 -25.73 -14.05 -13.80
C LEU A 112 -27.16 -13.71 -13.43
N LYS A 113 -27.98 -14.69 -13.09
CA LYS A 113 -29.34 -14.48 -12.60
C LYS A 113 -29.34 -13.70 -11.26
N LYS A 114 -28.52 -14.12 -10.31
CA LYS A 114 -28.35 -13.42 -9.01
C LYS A 114 -27.84 -11.98 -9.20
N LEU A 115 -26.90 -11.77 -10.11
CA LEU A 115 -26.36 -10.44 -10.42
C LEU A 115 -27.46 -9.52 -10.97
N GLN A 116 -28.29 -10.01 -11.90
CA GLN A 116 -29.41 -9.26 -12.45
C GLN A 116 -30.44 -8.91 -11.38
N GLU A 117 -30.78 -9.86 -10.49
CA GLU A 117 -31.70 -9.62 -9.38
C GLU A 117 -31.20 -8.52 -8.44
N ILE A 118 -29.90 -8.51 -8.09
CA ILE A 118 -29.32 -7.46 -7.24
C ILE A 118 -29.29 -6.10 -7.93
N LEU A 119 -28.94 -6.05 -9.19
CA LEU A 119 -28.94 -4.80 -9.95
C LEU A 119 -30.36 -4.23 -10.08
N GLU A 120 -31.39 -5.08 -10.18
CA GLU A 120 -32.79 -4.64 -10.15
C GLU A 120 -33.19 -4.11 -8.77
N LEU A 121 -32.79 -4.79 -7.67
CA LEU A 121 -32.99 -4.30 -6.31
C LEU A 121 -32.30 -2.94 -6.10
N LYS A 122 -31.10 -2.74 -6.66
CA LYS A 122 -30.39 -1.45 -6.63
C LYS A 122 -31.21 -0.35 -7.31
N LYS A 123 -31.77 -0.60 -8.51
CA LYS A 123 -32.61 0.35 -9.21
C LYS A 123 -33.87 0.71 -8.41
N GLN A 124 -34.50 -0.28 -7.79
CA GLN A 124 -35.66 -0.05 -6.94
C GLN A 124 -35.30 0.79 -5.71
N TRP A 125 -34.15 0.51 -5.08
CA TRP A 125 -33.64 1.31 -3.96
C TRP A 125 -33.40 2.76 -4.34
N GLN A 126 -32.78 3.00 -5.50
CA GLN A 126 -32.50 4.35 -6.01
C GLN A 126 -33.82 5.12 -6.20
N LYS A 127 -34.83 4.54 -6.86
CA LYS A 127 -36.14 5.16 -7.04
C LYS A 127 -36.80 5.52 -5.71
N LEU A 128 -36.76 4.61 -4.73
CA LEU A 128 -37.31 4.89 -3.40
C LEU A 128 -36.53 5.98 -2.67
N SER A 129 -35.22 6.02 -2.84
CA SER A 129 -34.35 7.04 -2.25
C SER A 129 -34.60 8.44 -2.85
N GLU A 130 -34.78 8.53 -4.17
CA GLU A 130 -35.17 9.75 -4.86
C GLU A 130 -36.56 10.21 -4.39
N ARG A 131 -37.54 9.29 -4.36
CA ARG A 131 -38.88 9.63 -3.88
C ARG A 131 -38.91 10.08 -2.44
N ARG A 132 -38.12 9.46 -1.58
CA ARG A 132 -37.94 9.90 -0.19
C ARG A 132 -37.40 11.31 -0.09
N LYS A 133 -36.41 11.64 -0.93
CA LYS A 133 -35.81 12.99 -0.99
C LYS A 133 -36.87 14.03 -1.41
N GLU A 134 -37.61 13.77 -2.47
CA GLU A 134 -38.70 14.63 -2.93
C GLU A 134 -39.73 14.85 -1.82
N LEU A 135 -40.20 13.77 -1.19
CA LEU A 135 -41.16 13.86 -0.09
C LEU A 135 -40.61 14.62 1.13
N THR A 136 -39.32 14.55 1.39
CA THR A 136 -38.69 15.32 2.47
C THR A 136 -38.67 16.82 2.15
N GLU A 137 -38.35 17.20 0.91
CA GLU A 137 -38.38 18.58 0.44
C GLU A 137 -39.85 19.13 0.46
N GLU A 138 -40.82 18.30 0.06
CA GLU A 138 -42.24 18.64 0.13
C GLU A 138 -42.73 18.78 1.60
N GLU A 139 -42.29 17.91 2.51
CA GLU A 139 -42.62 17.98 3.95
C GLU A 139 -42.04 19.27 4.55
N GLU A 140 -40.77 19.58 4.27
CA GLU A 140 -40.12 20.80 4.75
C GLU A 140 -40.87 22.05 4.23
N TYR A 141 -41.21 22.06 2.95
CA TYR A 141 -41.99 23.15 2.37
C TYR A 141 -43.35 23.31 3.03
N LEU A 142 -44.14 22.24 3.15
CA LEU A 142 -45.47 22.30 3.74
C LEU A 142 -45.49 22.55 5.25
N SER A 143 -44.40 22.17 5.98
CA SER A 143 -44.28 22.45 7.40
C SER A 143 -44.26 23.95 7.71
N ASN A 144 -43.72 24.78 6.78
CA ASN A 144 -43.72 26.22 6.90
C ASN A 144 -45.10 26.85 6.73
N TRP A 145 -46.07 26.11 6.16
CA TRP A 145 -47.45 26.56 5.91
C TRP A 145 -48.49 25.80 6.77
N GLN A 146 -48.07 25.02 7.73
CA GLN A 146 -48.97 24.10 8.49
C GLN A 146 -50.14 24.78 9.21
N TYR A 147 -50.02 26.07 9.53
CA TYR A 147 -51.07 26.85 10.21
C TYR A 147 -51.96 27.60 9.24
N LEU A 148 -51.81 27.47 7.95
CA LEU A 148 -52.64 28.08 6.94
C LEU A 148 -53.93 27.27 6.79
N ASP A 149 -55.09 27.89 7.14
CA ASP A 149 -56.38 27.21 7.12
C ASP A 149 -57.13 27.35 5.79
N VAL A 150 -56.60 28.10 4.87
CA VAL A 150 -57.23 28.41 3.57
C VAL A 150 -56.42 27.76 2.44
N ILE A 151 -57.13 27.28 1.43
CA ILE A 151 -56.50 26.83 0.18
C ILE A 151 -56.32 28.06 -0.75
N PRO A 152 -55.09 28.53 -1.00
CA PRO A 152 -54.89 29.74 -1.81
C PRO A 152 -55.44 29.66 -3.22
N ALA A 153 -55.43 28.47 -3.85
CA ALA A 153 -55.96 28.23 -5.18
C ALA A 153 -57.48 28.44 -5.30
N THR A 154 -58.24 28.28 -4.16
CA THR A 154 -59.70 28.49 -4.16
C THR A 154 -60.10 29.93 -3.80
N PHE A 155 -59.11 30.77 -3.44
CA PHE A 155 -59.39 32.17 -3.10
C PHE A 155 -59.50 33.03 -4.37
N HIS A 156 -60.64 32.96 -5.00
CA HIS A 156 -60.98 33.80 -6.17
C HIS A 156 -61.91 34.93 -5.78
N SER A 157 -61.38 36.14 -5.66
CA SER A 157 -62.12 37.35 -5.45
C SER A 157 -61.88 38.35 -6.56
N GLN A 158 -62.92 39.02 -7.10
CA GLN A 158 -62.76 40.08 -8.07
C GLN A 158 -62.19 41.38 -7.49
N LYS A 159 -62.15 41.53 -6.17
CA LYS A 159 -61.77 42.77 -5.49
C LYS A 159 -60.49 42.63 -4.63
N THR A 160 -60.09 41.40 -4.29
CA THR A 160 -58.92 41.16 -3.38
C THR A 160 -57.98 40.12 -3.92
N VAL A 161 -56.69 40.30 -3.65
CA VAL A 161 -55.58 39.39 -4.02
C VAL A 161 -54.97 38.82 -2.73
N LEU A 162 -54.85 37.52 -2.65
CA LEU A 162 -54.09 36.81 -1.60
C LEU A 162 -52.69 36.45 -2.13
N VAL A 163 -51.66 36.83 -1.40
CA VAL A 163 -50.29 36.50 -1.74
C VAL A 163 -49.65 35.84 -0.53
N LEU A 164 -48.99 34.71 -0.80
CA LEU A 164 -48.13 34.02 0.15
C LEU A 164 -46.66 34.34 -0.11
N GLY A 165 -45.91 34.57 0.92
CA GLY A 165 -44.47 34.86 0.75
C GLY A 165 -43.64 34.57 2.02
N SER A 166 -42.34 34.57 1.80
CA SER A 166 -41.37 34.49 2.88
C SER A 166 -40.39 35.66 2.82
N MET A 167 -40.02 36.17 3.98
CA MET A 167 -39.00 37.24 4.10
C MET A 167 -38.08 37.00 5.30
N GLY A 168 -36.97 37.71 5.35
CA GLY A 168 -36.06 37.69 6.52
C GLY A 168 -36.74 38.26 7.76
N THR A 169 -36.49 37.67 8.94
CA THR A 169 -37.08 38.10 10.22
C THR A 169 -36.84 39.57 10.52
N THR A 170 -35.67 40.10 10.13
CA THR A 170 -35.30 41.51 10.34
C THR A 170 -36.04 42.48 9.41
N SER A 171 -36.65 42.01 8.32
CA SER A 171 -37.37 42.82 7.32
C SER A 171 -38.85 42.92 7.61
N LEU A 172 -39.38 42.12 8.54
CA LEU A 172 -40.83 42.09 8.84
C LEU A 172 -41.35 43.39 9.42
N GLU A 173 -40.75 43.95 10.51
CA GLU A 173 -41.18 45.19 11.11
C GLU A 173 -41.11 46.41 10.15
N PRO A 174 -40.01 46.60 9.39
CA PRO A 174 -39.96 47.62 8.35
C PRO A 174 -41.05 47.45 7.28
N PHE A 175 -41.36 46.25 6.88
CA PHE A 175 -42.42 45.97 5.92
C PHE A 175 -43.80 46.25 6.47
N GLN A 176 -44.11 45.85 7.73
CA GLN A 176 -45.39 46.14 8.39
C GLN A 176 -45.61 47.65 8.51
N THR A 177 -44.54 48.40 8.87
CA THR A 177 -44.61 49.85 8.95
C THR A 177 -44.86 50.50 7.58
N ALA A 178 -44.26 50.02 6.53
CA ALA A 178 -44.40 50.55 5.15
C ALA A 178 -45.80 50.32 4.57
N VAL A 179 -46.47 49.22 4.91
CA VAL A 179 -47.83 48.87 4.42
C VAL A 179 -48.95 49.34 5.35
N ALA A 180 -48.66 49.90 6.53
CA ALA A 180 -49.65 50.30 7.54
C ALA A 180 -50.70 51.36 7.04
N GLN A 181 -50.39 52.15 6.02
CA GLN A 181 -51.31 53.14 5.41
C GLN A 181 -52.06 52.59 4.19
N LEU A 182 -51.77 51.36 3.78
CA LEU A 182 -52.42 50.73 2.64
C LEU A 182 -53.52 49.75 3.09
N PRO A 183 -54.52 49.46 2.27
CA PRO A 183 -55.59 48.50 2.60
C PRO A 183 -55.03 47.03 2.48
N VAL A 184 -54.16 46.68 3.42
CA VAL A 184 -53.52 45.39 3.50
C VAL A 184 -53.78 44.76 4.85
N TYR A 185 -54.21 43.49 4.83
CA TYR A 185 -54.25 42.65 5.99
C TYR A 185 -53.10 41.64 5.91
N LEU A 186 -52.22 41.65 6.88
CA LEU A 186 -51.04 40.80 6.94
C LEU A 186 -51.14 39.87 8.15
N GLU A 187 -50.88 38.59 7.89
CA GLU A 187 -50.89 37.54 8.92
C GLU A 187 -49.60 36.74 8.83
N GLU A 188 -48.95 36.58 9.98
CA GLU A 188 -47.77 35.73 10.14
C GLU A 188 -48.23 34.29 10.33
N ILE A 189 -47.90 33.40 9.38
CA ILE A 189 -48.29 31.99 9.41
C ILE A 189 -47.29 31.17 10.24
N TYR A 190 -46.01 31.38 9.98
CA TYR A 190 -44.94 30.63 10.69
C TYR A 190 -43.63 31.43 10.71
N SER A 191 -42.92 31.38 11.81
CA SER A 191 -41.65 32.09 11.97
C SER A 191 -40.52 31.13 12.36
N THR A 192 -39.40 31.29 11.70
CA THR A 192 -38.12 30.67 12.03
C THR A 192 -37.11 31.72 12.46
N PRO A 193 -35.96 31.39 13.08
CA PRO A 193 -34.95 32.38 13.42
C PRO A 193 -34.40 33.18 12.26
N LYS A 194 -34.55 32.71 11.02
CA LYS A 194 -34.01 33.35 9.80
C LYS A 194 -35.07 33.92 8.88
N SER A 195 -36.25 33.32 8.84
CA SER A 195 -37.30 33.67 7.84
C SER A 195 -38.69 33.61 8.45
N VAL A 196 -39.53 34.52 8.04
CA VAL A 196 -40.97 34.57 8.41
C VAL A 196 -41.77 34.26 7.17
N TYR A 197 -42.73 33.34 7.31
CA TYR A 197 -43.70 32.96 6.30
C TYR A 197 -45.02 33.67 6.61
N LEU A 198 -45.50 34.45 5.69
CA LEU A 198 -46.65 35.31 5.88
C LEU A 198 -47.62 35.24 4.72
N ALA A 199 -48.88 35.55 5.00
CA ALA A 199 -49.92 35.78 4.03
C ALA A 199 -50.36 37.24 4.10
N TYR A 200 -50.55 37.88 2.97
CA TYR A 200 -51.23 39.17 2.98
C TYR A 200 -52.35 39.19 1.95
N ILE A 201 -53.46 39.91 2.33
CA ILE A 201 -54.61 40.16 1.46
C ILE A 201 -54.65 41.65 1.20
N THR A 202 -54.79 42.04 -0.06
CA THR A 202 -54.87 43.42 -0.48
C THR A 202 -55.98 43.61 -1.50
N LEU A 203 -56.48 44.84 -1.65
CA LEU A 203 -57.43 45.20 -2.72
C LEU A 203 -56.74 45.17 -4.08
N GLN A 204 -57.46 44.84 -5.16
CA GLN A 204 -56.94 44.74 -6.51
C GLN A 204 -56.24 46.04 -6.97
N ASP A 205 -56.84 47.21 -6.61
CA ASP A 205 -56.30 48.53 -6.98
C ASP A 205 -54.96 48.86 -6.29
N ALA A 206 -54.68 48.28 -5.14
CA ALA A 206 -53.46 48.49 -4.37
C ALA A 206 -52.42 47.38 -4.57
N ALA A 207 -52.75 46.32 -5.31
CA ALA A 207 -51.93 45.09 -5.38
C ALA A 207 -50.53 45.36 -5.96
N GLU A 208 -50.40 46.20 -7.00
CA GLU A 208 -49.09 46.53 -7.60
C GLU A 208 -48.19 47.31 -6.61
N GLN A 209 -48.75 48.27 -5.88
CA GLN A 209 -48.00 49.08 -4.92
C GLN A 209 -47.51 48.23 -3.74
N VAL A 210 -48.35 47.31 -3.28
CA VAL A 210 -48.00 46.40 -2.20
C VAL A 210 -46.96 45.39 -2.64
N ALA A 211 -47.07 44.86 -3.88
CA ALA A 211 -46.11 43.94 -4.44
C ALA A 211 -44.72 44.59 -4.62
N GLU A 212 -44.68 45.87 -5.05
CA GLU A 212 -43.42 46.61 -5.15
C GLU A 212 -42.74 46.84 -3.80
N LEU A 213 -43.53 47.23 -2.80
CA LEU A 213 -43.02 47.40 -1.43
C LEU A 213 -42.56 46.06 -0.85
N ALA A 214 -43.29 44.97 -1.04
CA ALA A 214 -42.93 43.63 -0.63
C ALA A 214 -41.61 43.19 -1.25
N GLY A 215 -41.41 43.45 -2.56
CA GLY A 215 -40.14 43.18 -3.25
C GLY A 215 -38.97 43.98 -2.73
N ARG A 216 -39.19 45.30 -2.41
CA ARG A 216 -38.15 46.16 -1.81
C ARG A 216 -37.68 45.69 -0.44
N HIS A 217 -38.58 45.07 0.35
CA HIS A 217 -38.27 44.51 1.66
C HIS A 217 -37.83 43.01 1.60
N GLY A 218 -37.62 42.49 0.37
CA GLY A 218 -37.08 41.15 0.18
C GLY A 218 -38.10 40.02 0.37
N LEU A 219 -39.40 40.30 0.16
CA LEU A 219 -40.41 39.26 0.16
C LEU A 219 -40.26 38.39 -1.10
N THR A 220 -40.06 37.12 -0.91
CA THR A 220 -40.10 36.11 -1.98
C THR A 220 -41.50 35.51 -2.03
N VAL A 221 -42.20 35.67 -3.13
CA VAL A 221 -43.54 35.12 -3.33
C VAL A 221 -43.46 33.60 -3.40
N CYS A 222 -44.25 32.92 -2.59
CA CYS A 222 -44.32 31.46 -2.53
C CYS A 222 -45.59 30.97 -3.27
N ASN A 223 -45.39 30.02 -4.15
CA ASN A 223 -46.51 29.40 -4.86
C ASN A 223 -46.97 28.16 -4.12
N TYR A 224 -48.23 28.06 -3.79
CA TYR A 224 -48.80 26.87 -3.11
C TYR A 224 -49.55 26.02 -4.17
N PRO A 225 -48.92 24.92 -4.64
CA PRO A 225 -49.41 24.14 -5.78
C PRO A 225 -50.42 23.03 -5.38
N TYR A 226 -50.88 22.97 -4.13
CA TYR A 226 -51.72 21.89 -3.63
C TYR A 226 -53.19 22.33 -3.56
N ASP A 227 -54.11 21.42 -3.91
CA ASP A 227 -55.57 21.63 -3.86
C ASP A 227 -56.21 21.34 -2.50
N GLU A 228 -55.39 21.09 -1.47
CA GLU A 228 -55.81 20.74 -0.14
C GLU A 228 -55.17 21.68 0.89
N VAL A 229 -55.79 21.75 2.09
CA VAL A 229 -55.26 22.51 3.22
C VAL A 229 -53.90 21.91 3.64
N PRO A 230 -52.87 22.77 3.93
CA PRO A 230 -51.53 22.28 4.23
C PRO A 230 -51.42 21.19 5.31
N SER A 231 -52.27 21.27 6.36
CA SER A 231 -52.32 20.26 7.41
C SER A 231 -52.74 18.86 6.90
N LYS A 232 -53.68 18.82 5.93
CA LYS A 232 -54.10 17.54 5.31
C LYS A 232 -53.04 17.05 4.31
N ALA A 233 -52.47 17.95 3.50
CA ALA A 233 -51.41 17.62 2.59
C ALA A 233 -50.15 17.07 3.33
N LEU A 234 -49.77 17.68 4.44
CA LEU A 234 -48.69 17.24 5.31
C LEU A 234 -48.92 15.85 5.90
N THR A 235 -50.18 15.57 6.30
CA THR A 235 -50.57 14.23 6.81
C THR A 235 -50.40 13.17 5.71
N LYS A 236 -50.83 13.48 4.47
CA LYS A 236 -50.66 12.56 3.32
C LYS A 236 -49.19 12.31 3.02
N ILE A 237 -48.35 13.36 3.00
CA ILE A 237 -46.89 13.22 2.76
C ILE A 237 -46.25 12.38 3.83
N LYS A 238 -46.56 12.62 5.11
CA LYS A 238 -46.05 11.78 6.22
C LYS A 238 -46.48 10.30 6.08
N GLN A 239 -47.71 10.05 5.60
CA GLN A 239 -48.14 8.68 5.32
C GLN A 239 -47.39 8.05 4.16
N GLN A 240 -47.14 8.80 3.05
CA GLN A 240 -46.30 8.35 1.93
C GLN A 240 -44.86 8.12 2.35
N MET A 241 -44.27 8.99 3.19
CA MET A 241 -42.94 8.79 3.74
C MET A 241 -42.83 7.50 4.57
N LEU A 242 -43.85 7.19 5.38
CA LEU A 242 -43.89 5.96 6.16
C LEU A 242 -43.98 4.73 5.24
N GLU A 243 -44.75 4.81 4.16
CA GLU A 243 -44.85 3.75 3.17
C GLU A 243 -43.49 3.54 2.45
N VAL A 244 -42.84 4.62 2.01
CA VAL A 244 -41.48 4.57 1.39
C VAL A 244 -40.48 3.98 2.37
N GLN A 245 -40.52 4.36 3.65
CA GLN A 245 -39.65 3.81 4.67
C GLN A 245 -39.87 2.32 4.89
N THR A 246 -41.13 1.88 4.88
CA THR A 246 -41.50 0.47 5.01
C THR A 246 -41.00 -0.33 3.83
N ASN A 247 -41.20 0.16 2.61
CA ASN A 247 -40.72 -0.45 1.39
C ASN A 247 -39.18 -0.51 1.35
N GLN A 248 -38.50 0.53 1.85
CA GLN A 248 -37.04 0.50 2.00
C GLN A 248 -36.55 -0.55 3.00
N LYS A 249 -37.25 -0.73 4.13
CA LYS A 249 -36.93 -1.78 5.10
C LYS A 249 -37.13 -3.19 4.53
N GLU A 250 -38.21 -3.43 3.80
CA GLU A 250 -38.42 -4.69 3.11
C GLU A 250 -37.36 -4.98 2.06
N LEU A 251 -36.99 -3.95 1.30
CA LEU A 251 -35.92 -4.08 0.31
C LEU A 251 -34.59 -4.36 0.99
N ALA A 252 -34.25 -3.67 2.09
CA ALA A 252 -33.05 -3.93 2.89
C ALA A 252 -33.00 -5.37 3.43
N ALA A 253 -34.14 -5.92 3.85
CA ALA A 253 -34.25 -7.32 4.28
C ALA A 253 -33.95 -8.30 3.13
N LYS A 254 -34.47 -8.03 1.91
CA LYS A 254 -34.16 -8.82 0.70
C LYS A 254 -32.66 -8.72 0.34
N ILE A 255 -32.07 -7.53 0.40
CA ILE A 255 -30.63 -7.33 0.17
C ILE A 255 -29.82 -8.10 1.22
N GLY A 256 -30.29 -8.11 2.47
CA GLY A 256 -29.64 -8.84 3.56
C GLY A 256 -29.49 -10.35 3.31
N LEU A 257 -30.39 -10.98 2.56
CA LEU A 257 -30.28 -12.40 2.17
C LEU A 257 -29.09 -12.68 1.26
N TYR A 258 -28.67 -11.70 0.46
CA TYR A 258 -27.49 -11.84 -0.40
C TYR A 258 -26.16 -11.67 0.32
N ARG A 259 -26.19 -11.24 1.56
CA ARG A 259 -24.96 -11.05 2.33
C ARG A 259 -24.24 -12.37 2.62
N GLU A 260 -24.95 -13.44 2.89
CA GLU A 260 -24.35 -14.77 3.05
C GLU A 260 -23.68 -15.26 1.76
N LYS A 261 -24.12 -14.74 0.62
CA LYS A 261 -23.61 -15.06 -0.72
C LYS A 261 -22.52 -14.07 -1.21
N ILE A 262 -22.15 -13.08 -0.42
CA ILE A 262 -21.17 -12.05 -0.83
C ILE A 262 -19.84 -12.68 -1.24
N ARG A 263 -19.42 -13.76 -0.59
CA ARG A 263 -18.21 -14.52 -0.96
C ARG A 263 -18.29 -15.09 -2.37
N GLU A 264 -19.45 -15.50 -2.84
CA GLU A 264 -19.63 -15.97 -4.21
C GLU A 264 -19.38 -14.83 -5.20
N PHE A 265 -19.85 -13.61 -4.91
CA PHE A 265 -19.60 -12.42 -5.74
C PHE A 265 -18.13 -12.02 -5.72
N GLU A 266 -17.47 -12.08 -4.56
CA GLU A 266 -16.03 -11.84 -4.41
C GLU A 266 -15.19 -12.84 -5.21
N TRP A 267 -15.55 -14.11 -5.21
CA TRP A 267 -14.87 -15.14 -5.98
C TRP A 267 -15.07 -14.95 -7.48
N VAL A 268 -16.28 -14.58 -7.91
CA VAL A 268 -16.51 -14.29 -9.33
C VAL A 268 -15.83 -13.00 -9.77
N GLU A 269 -15.72 -12.00 -8.90
CA GLU A 269 -14.87 -10.82 -9.17
C GLU A 269 -13.41 -11.26 -9.43
N GLU A 270 -12.86 -12.13 -8.59
CA GLU A 270 -11.50 -12.65 -8.73
C GLU A 270 -11.31 -13.43 -10.03
N VAL A 271 -12.25 -14.32 -10.38
CA VAL A 271 -12.22 -15.05 -11.67
C VAL A 271 -12.31 -14.09 -12.83
N THR A 272 -13.19 -13.08 -12.78
CA THR A 272 -13.33 -12.10 -13.85
C THR A 272 -12.04 -11.31 -14.05
N LEU A 273 -11.36 -10.93 -12.96
CA LEU A 273 -10.03 -10.30 -13.03
C LEU A 273 -9.00 -11.23 -13.67
N ALA A 274 -9.01 -12.52 -13.33
CA ALA A 274 -8.12 -13.51 -13.92
C ALA A 274 -8.37 -13.66 -15.43
N LEU A 275 -9.63 -13.63 -15.87
CA LEU A 275 -10.00 -13.67 -17.28
C LEU A 275 -9.57 -12.42 -18.04
N ILE A 276 -9.72 -11.23 -17.44
CA ILE A 276 -9.26 -9.95 -18.04
C ILE A 276 -7.73 -10.01 -18.28
N GLU A 277 -6.96 -10.50 -17.31
CA GLU A 277 -5.51 -10.64 -17.48
C GLU A 277 -5.16 -11.66 -18.58
N ARG A 278 -5.93 -12.76 -18.74
CA ARG A 278 -5.77 -13.68 -19.89
C ARG A 278 -6.04 -12.97 -21.22
N GLU A 279 -7.13 -12.20 -21.32
CA GLU A 279 -7.45 -11.46 -22.55
C GLU A 279 -6.36 -10.42 -22.88
N ARG A 280 -5.84 -9.72 -21.88
CA ARG A 280 -4.75 -8.76 -22.05
C ARG A 280 -3.49 -9.40 -22.62
N ILE A 281 -3.13 -10.59 -22.14
CA ILE A 281 -1.94 -11.30 -22.61
C ILE A 281 -2.12 -11.84 -24.02
N LYS A 282 -3.35 -12.18 -24.44
CA LYS A 282 -3.63 -12.63 -25.79
C LYS A 282 -3.19 -11.63 -26.88
N GLN A 283 -2.99 -10.37 -26.53
CA GLN A 283 -2.48 -9.34 -27.43
C GLN A 283 -0.96 -9.37 -27.61
N GLN A 284 -0.23 -10.14 -26.79
CA GLN A 284 1.23 -10.15 -26.76
C GLN A 284 1.85 -11.29 -27.58
N PHE A 285 1.06 -12.26 -28.06
CA PHE A 285 1.55 -13.41 -28.77
C PHE A 285 1.04 -13.54 -30.20
N VAL A 286 1.80 -14.30 -30.98
CA VAL A 286 1.55 -14.49 -32.40
C VAL A 286 0.47 -15.53 -32.59
N ARG A 287 -0.49 -15.26 -33.46
CA ARG A 287 -1.56 -16.18 -33.87
C ARG A 287 -1.56 -16.39 -35.34
N SER A 288 -1.70 -17.67 -35.74
CA SER A 288 -2.06 -18.10 -37.08
C SER A 288 -3.48 -18.67 -37.06
N LYS A 289 -4.03 -19.04 -38.19
CA LYS A 289 -5.36 -19.68 -38.26
C LYS A 289 -5.46 -20.99 -37.47
N GLN A 290 -4.36 -21.66 -37.20
CA GLN A 290 -4.32 -22.97 -36.53
C GLN A 290 -3.44 -22.97 -35.28
N LEU A 291 -2.38 -22.18 -35.24
CA LEU A 291 -1.35 -22.21 -34.22
C LEU A 291 -1.26 -20.88 -33.43
N ILE A 292 -0.87 -21.02 -32.18
CA ILE A 292 -0.45 -19.92 -31.32
C ILE A 292 1.01 -20.13 -30.92
N VAL A 293 1.77 -19.03 -30.86
CA VAL A 293 3.15 -19.01 -30.39
C VAL A 293 3.26 -18.00 -29.28
N LEU A 294 3.71 -18.45 -28.12
CA LEU A 294 3.90 -17.67 -26.89
C LEU A 294 5.37 -17.72 -26.53
N GLN A 295 5.93 -16.60 -26.18
CA GLN A 295 7.27 -16.54 -25.56
C GLN A 295 7.20 -15.85 -24.20
N GLY A 296 8.07 -16.29 -23.31
CA GLY A 296 8.15 -15.72 -21.99
C GLY A 296 9.42 -16.10 -21.24
N TRP A 297 9.52 -15.57 -20.03
CA TRP A 297 10.60 -15.84 -19.10
C TRP A 297 10.12 -16.73 -17.96
N ILE A 298 10.90 -17.75 -17.64
CA ILE A 298 10.63 -18.68 -16.53
C ILE A 298 11.90 -18.92 -15.73
N GLY A 299 11.77 -19.06 -14.41
CA GLY A 299 12.88 -19.49 -13.57
C GLY A 299 13.21 -20.98 -13.77
N ILE A 300 14.48 -21.31 -13.74
CA ILE A 300 14.94 -22.72 -13.86
C ILE A 300 14.33 -23.61 -12.77
N ASP A 301 14.13 -23.03 -11.57
CA ASP A 301 13.53 -23.66 -10.39
C ASP A 301 12.06 -24.09 -10.59
N THR A 302 11.34 -23.46 -11.52
CA THR A 302 9.89 -23.67 -11.74
C THR A 302 9.56 -24.32 -13.09
N LYS A 303 10.57 -24.77 -13.83
CA LYS A 303 10.44 -25.40 -15.14
C LYS A 303 9.63 -26.71 -15.08
N GLU A 304 9.90 -27.54 -14.08
CA GLU A 304 9.20 -28.81 -13.87
C GLU A 304 7.72 -28.59 -13.51
N ASP A 305 7.43 -27.54 -12.74
CA ASP A 305 6.05 -27.20 -12.36
C ASP A 305 5.24 -26.78 -13.61
N LEU A 306 5.86 -26.05 -14.56
CA LEU A 306 5.22 -25.71 -15.83
C LEU A 306 4.89 -26.95 -16.65
N MET A 307 5.85 -27.87 -16.81
CA MET A 307 5.64 -29.10 -17.57
C MET A 307 4.55 -29.96 -16.93
N THR A 308 4.51 -30.06 -15.63
CA THR A 308 3.49 -30.80 -14.89
C THR A 308 2.10 -30.19 -15.09
N ALA A 309 1.97 -28.87 -14.93
CA ALA A 309 0.70 -28.15 -15.07
C ALA A 309 0.14 -28.25 -16.52
N LEU A 310 1.01 -28.22 -17.52
CA LEU A 310 0.59 -28.42 -18.91
C LEU A 310 0.14 -29.86 -19.16
N ALA A 311 0.87 -30.86 -18.64
CA ALA A 311 0.55 -32.27 -18.80
C ALA A 311 -0.76 -32.68 -18.09
N GLU A 312 -1.14 -32.03 -17.01
CA GLU A 312 -2.41 -32.28 -16.33
C GLU A 312 -3.63 -31.83 -17.16
N LYS A 313 -3.49 -30.79 -17.97
CA LYS A 313 -4.62 -30.22 -18.74
C LYS A 313 -4.64 -30.59 -20.19
N LEU A 314 -3.50 -30.93 -20.77
CA LEU A 314 -3.34 -31.13 -22.20
C LEU A 314 -2.54 -32.42 -22.50
N PRO A 315 -2.90 -33.18 -23.55
CA PRO A 315 -2.08 -34.28 -23.99
C PRO A 315 -0.70 -33.79 -24.47
N ALA A 316 0.33 -34.57 -24.26
CA ALA A 316 1.71 -34.21 -24.61
C ALA A 316 1.93 -33.78 -26.07
N SER A 317 1.06 -34.24 -26.98
CA SER A 317 1.09 -33.88 -28.42
C SER A 317 0.46 -32.52 -28.72
N ALA A 318 -0.24 -31.90 -27.75
CA ALA A 318 -1.00 -30.65 -27.99
C ALA A 318 -0.17 -29.36 -27.79
N VAL A 319 0.96 -29.46 -27.09
CA VAL A 319 1.84 -28.33 -26.81
C VAL A 319 3.29 -28.72 -26.98
N HIS A 320 4.02 -27.98 -27.81
CA HIS A 320 5.47 -28.06 -27.90
C HIS A 320 6.11 -26.99 -27.02
N VAL A 321 7.02 -27.39 -26.13
CA VAL A 321 7.71 -26.50 -25.20
C VAL A 321 9.19 -26.54 -25.46
N GLN A 322 9.78 -25.38 -25.73
CA GLN A 322 11.22 -25.21 -25.94
C GLN A 322 11.79 -24.25 -24.91
N PHE A 323 12.92 -24.60 -24.33
CA PHE A 323 13.64 -23.75 -23.36
C PHE A 323 14.99 -23.38 -23.95
N GLU A 324 15.33 -22.09 -23.86
CA GLU A 324 16.59 -21.55 -24.36
C GLU A 324 17.23 -20.63 -23.29
N SER A 325 18.55 -20.64 -23.22
CA SER A 325 19.26 -19.66 -22.39
C SER A 325 19.21 -18.28 -23.04
N PRO A 326 19.04 -17.20 -22.24
CA PRO A 326 18.97 -15.85 -22.76
C PRO A 326 20.29 -15.44 -23.44
N THR A 327 20.19 -14.66 -24.51
CA THR A 327 21.35 -14.05 -25.18
C THR A 327 21.91 -12.88 -24.36
N VAL A 328 23.14 -12.46 -24.67
CA VAL A 328 23.78 -11.33 -23.96
C VAL A 328 22.98 -10.03 -24.12
N GLU A 329 22.38 -9.81 -25.29
CA GLU A 329 21.55 -8.63 -25.57
C GLU A 329 20.24 -8.69 -24.77
N GLU A 330 19.59 -9.85 -24.73
CA GLU A 330 18.37 -10.07 -23.94
C GLU A 330 18.63 -9.87 -22.42
N ILE A 331 19.78 -10.35 -21.92
CA ILE A 331 20.19 -10.15 -20.50
C ILE A 331 20.26 -8.68 -20.13
N GLN A 332 20.75 -7.83 -21.03
CA GLN A 332 20.90 -6.41 -20.76
C GLN A 332 19.59 -5.62 -20.81
N MET A 333 18.65 -6.03 -21.67
CA MET A 333 17.46 -5.24 -21.96
C MET A 333 16.15 -5.83 -21.45
N GLU A 334 16.01 -7.16 -21.42
CA GLU A 334 14.69 -7.78 -21.31
C GLU A 334 14.53 -8.78 -20.16
N VAL A 335 15.62 -9.48 -19.79
CA VAL A 335 15.50 -10.54 -18.76
C VAL A 335 15.09 -9.95 -17.43
N PRO A 336 13.94 -10.39 -16.86
CA PRO A 336 13.51 -9.92 -15.56
C PRO A 336 14.33 -10.54 -14.43
N THR A 337 14.42 -9.83 -13.33
CA THR A 337 15.06 -10.32 -12.11
C THR A 337 14.03 -10.87 -11.14
N LYS A 338 14.17 -12.17 -10.82
CA LYS A 338 13.42 -12.85 -9.76
C LYS A 338 14.37 -13.17 -8.62
N LEU A 339 14.04 -12.71 -7.41
CA LEU A 339 14.78 -13.05 -6.21
C LEU A 339 14.20 -14.33 -5.60
N THR A 340 15.06 -15.23 -5.16
CA THR A 340 14.68 -16.45 -4.44
C THR A 340 15.64 -16.64 -3.28
N ASN A 341 15.27 -16.11 -2.12
CA ASN A 341 16.06 -16.16 -0.91
C ASN A 341 15.52 -17.21 0.08
N HIS A 342 16.34 -17.53 1.06
CA HIS A 342 15.91 -18.34 2.19
C HIS A 342 14.73 -17.67 2.93
N PRO A 343 13.76 -18.41 3.50
CA PRO A 343 12.57 -17.87 4.18
C PRO A 343 12.84 -16.85 5.28
N LEU A 344 14.04 -16.84 5.89
CA LEU A 344 14.47 -15.84 6.86
C LEU A 344 14.92 -14.52 6.19
N VAL A 345 15.44 -14.60 4.96
CA VAL A 345 15.95 -13.45 4.20
C VAL A 345 14.87 -12.83 3.34
N GLU A 346 13.94 -13.63 2.83
CA GLU A 346 12.83 -13.23 1.95
C GLU A 346 12.06 -11.97 2.42
N PRO A 347 11.71 -11.79 3.72
CA PRO A 347 11.01 -10.58 4.16
C PRO A 347 11.83 -9.30 3.97
N PHE A 348 13.17 -9.39 3.95
CA PHE A 348 14.06 -8.25 3.75
C PHE A 348 14.19 -7.84 2.27
N GLU A 349 13.75 -8.67 1.33
CA GLU A 349 13.65 -8.29 -0.08
C GLU A 349 12.78 -7.06 -0.29
N LEU A 350 11.81 -6.79 0.62
CA LEU A 350 11.00 -5.58 0.61
C LEU A 350 11.86 -4.30 0.58
N LEU A 351 12.97 -4.27 1.31
CA LEU A 351 13.89 -3.12 1.32
C LEU A 351 14.65 -3.00 -0.01
N THR A 352 15.05 -4.13 -0.59
CA THR A 352 15.71 -4.17 -1.89
C THR A 352 14.76 -3.75 -3.01
N GLU A 353 13.52 -4.25 -3.00
CA GLU A 353 12.46 -3.89 -3.95
C GLU A 353 12.10 -2.39 -3.88
N MET A 354 12.09 -1.81 -2.67
CA MET A 354 11.81 -0.37 -2.47
C MET A 354 12.91 0.53 -3.01
N TYR A 355 14.16 0.10 -2.94
CA TYR A 355 15.28 0.89 -3.47
C TYR A 355 15.38 0.72 -4.99
N SER A 356 15.69 -0.47 -5.42
CA SER A 356 15.76 -0.91 -6.82
C SER A 356 16.10 -2.39 -6.86
N LEU A 357 15.54 -3.14 -7.78
CA LEU A 357 15.95 -4.52 -7.99
C LEU A 357 17.34 -4.62 -8.61
N PRO A 358 18.15 -5.65 -8.28
CA PRO A 358 19.43 -5.89 -8.91
C PRO A 358 19.24 -6.20 -10.39
N LYS A 359 20.21 -5.80 -11.21
CA LYS A 359 20.28 -6.30 -12.58
C LYS A 359 20.51 -7.81 -12.57
N TYR A 360 20.08 -8.48 -13.63
CA TYR A 360 20.14 -9.94 -13.71
C TYR A 360 21.52 -10.55 -13.40
N GLU A 361 22.61 -9.87 -13.78
CA GLU A 361 23.98 -10.31 -13.51
C GLU A 361 24.56 -9.81 -12.17
N GLU A 362 23.86 -8.90 -11.50
CA GLU A 362 24.32 -8.24 -10.27
C GLU A 362 24.09 -9.12 -9.04
N VAL A 363 24.88 -8.92 -8.01
CA VAL A 363 24.71 -9.66 -6.75
C VAL A 363 23.52 -9.08 -5.97
N ASP A 364 22.65 -9.97 -5.48
CA ASP A 364 21.57 -9.58 -4.56
C ASP A 364 22.17 -9.05 -3.23
N PRO A 365 21.88 -7.80 -2.87
CA PRO A 365 22.38 -7.21 -1.63
C PRO A 365 21.68 -7.75 -0.38
N THR A 366 20.49 -8.37 -0.52
CA THR A 366 19.61 -8.75 0.60
C THR A 366 20.28 -9.62 1.64
N PRO A 367 20.96 -10.74 1.29
CA PRO A 367 21.62 -11.57 2.28
C PRO A 367 22.81 -10.87 2.98
N TRP A 368 23.42 -9.87 2.33
CA TRP A 368 24.58 -9.16 2.84
C TRP A 368 24.23 -8.07 3.84
N PHE A 369 23.14 -7.34 3.61
CA PHE A 369 22.74 -6.28 4.53
C PHE A 369 21.85 -6.76 5.68
N MET A 370 21.10 -7.83 5.51
CA MET A 370 20.15 -8.33 6.49
C MET A 370 20.76 -8.45 7.91
N PRO A 371 21.93 -9.07 8.15
CA PRO A 371 22.49 -9.21 9.49
C PRO A 371 22.80 -7.85 10.12
N PHE A 372 23.27 -6.89 9.33
CA PHE A 372 23.51 -5.52 9.81
C PHE A 372 22.21 -4.80 10.13
N TYR A 373 21.21 -4.94 9.27
CA TYR A 373 19.91 -4.33 9.49
C TYR A 373 19.26 -4.84 10.78
N LEU A 374 19.38 -6.14 11.06
CA LEU A 374 18.90 -6.75 12.31
C LEU A 374 19.56 -6.10 13.54
N VAL A 375 20.89 -6.00 13.54
CA VAL A 375 21.65 -5.38 14.64
C VAL A 375 21.27 -3.90 14.78
N PHE A 376 21.22 -3.15 13.70
CA PHE A 376 20.96 -1.71 13.71
C PHE A 376 19.53 -1.39 14.16
N PHE A 377 18.55 -2.11 13.62
CA PHE A 377 17.16 -1.94 14.03
C PHE A 377 16.98 -2.25 15.52
N GLY A 378 17.55 -3.38 15.97
CA GLY A 378 17.53 -3.76 17.38
C GLY A 378 18.17 -2.70 18.28
N MET A 379 19.31 -2.13 17.87
CA MET A 379 20.02 -1.09 18.61
C MET A 379 19.26 0.25 18.65
N MET A 380 18.54 0.59 17.56
CA MET A 380 17.74 1.82 17.49
C MET A 380 16.45 1.75 18.30
N VAL A 381 15.77 0.59 18.36
CA VAL A 381 14.53 0.43 19.14
C VAL A 381 14.82 0.07 20.59
N ALA A 382 15.71 -0.86 20.81
CA ALA A 382 16.36 -1.30 22.06
C ALA A 382 15.46 -1.31 23.32
N ASP A 383 14.26 -1.89 23.23
CA ASP A 383 13.33 -2.00 24.34
C ASP A 383 12.65 -3.38 24.35
N VAL A 384 12.77 -4.09 25.48
CA VAL A 384 12.22 -5.45 25.64
C VAL A 384 10.68 -5.46 25.54
N GLY A 385 10.02 -4.47 26.13
CA GLY A 385 8.56 -4.38 26.11
C GLY A 385 8.02 -4.19 24.70
N TYR A 386 8.61 -3.29 23.93
CA TYR A 386 8.25 -3.05 22.55
C TYR A 386 8.59 -4.24 21.65
N GLY A 387 9.73 -4.89 21.88
CA GLY A 387 10.11 -6.10 21.16
C GLY A 387 9.13 -7.27 21.40
N LEU A 388 8.70 -7.48 22.63
CA LEU A 388 7.69 -8.49 22.97
C LEU A 388 6.32 -8.18 22.37
N LEU A 389 5.88 -6.91 22.37
CA LEU A 389 4.64 -6.51 21.72
C LEU A 389 4.65 -6.78 20.22
N LEU A 390 5.79 -6.51 19.56
CA LEU A 390 5.95 -6.81 18.13
C LEU A 390 5.92 -8.32 17.87
N LEU A 391 6.63 -9.11 18.67
CA LEU A 391 6.70 -10.57 18.51
C LEU A 391 5.33 -11.20 18.70
N ILE A 392 4.69 -10.92 19.83
CA ILE A 392 3.38 -11.48 20.15
C ILE A 392 2.32 -11.00 19.16
N GLY A 393 2.32 -9.71 18.82
CA GLY A 393 1.41 -9.12 17.86
C GLY A 393 1.54 -9.74 16.47
N SER A 394 2.77 -9.96 15.98
CA SER A 394 3.04 -10.59 14.69
C SER A 394 2.58 -12.05 14.65
N ILE A 395 2.86 -12.84 15.70
CA ILE A 395 2.45 -14.23 15.80
C ILE A 395 0.91 -14.35 15.88
N LEU A 396 0.26 -13.53 16.71
CA LEU A 396 -1.19 -13.53 16.83
C LEU A 396 -1.87 -13.15 15.51
N LEU A 397 -1.35 -12.12 14.83
CA LEU A 397 -1.88 -11.65 13.58
C LEU A 397 -1.79 -12.74 12.48
N GLN A 398 -0.66 -13.43 12.37
CA GLN A 398 -0.49 -14.52 11.41
C GLN A 398 -1.35 -15.75 11.75
N LYS A 399 -1.58 -16.04 13.03
CA LYS A 399 -2.35 -17.20 13.46
C LYS A 399 -3.86 -16.99 13.32
N TRP A 400 -4.34 -15.77 13.57
CA TRP A 400 -5.78 -15.48 13.59
C TRP A 400 -6.32 -14.95 12.27
N VAL A 401 -5.44 -14.37 11.44
CA VAL A 401 -5.83 -13.70 10.20
C VAL A 401 -5.03 -14.25 9.04
N THR A 402 -5.71 -14.66 7.96
CA THR A 402 -5.06 -14.97 6.68
C THR A 402 -4.87 -13.68 5.88
N LEU A 403 -3.65 -13.18 5.91
CA LEU A 403 -3.28 -11.91 5.30
C LEU A 403 -2.96 -12.04 3.79
N PRO A 404 -3.04 -10.96 3.01
CA PRO A 404 -2.44 -10.89 1.67
C PRO A 404 -0.95 -11.22 1.71
N ARG A 405 -0.41 -11.81 0.65
CA ARG A 405 1.01 -12.21 0.59
C ARG A 405 1.98 -11.08 0.94
N GLY A 406 1.75 -9.88 0.39
CA GLY A 406 2.59 -8.70 0.69
C GLY A 406 2.56 -8.32 2.16
N LEU A 407 1.37 -8.32 2.78
CA LEU A 407 1.22 -8.00 4.20
C LEU A 407 1.80 -9.11 5.09
N THR A 408 1.69 -10.38 4.67
CA THR A 408 2.33 -11.51 5.37
C THR A 408 3.86 -11.35 5.40
N ARG A 409 4.49 -10.96 4.27
CA ARG A 409 5.93 -10.66 4.23
C ARG A 409 6.30 -9.51 5.17
N PHE A 410 5.49 -8.46 5.21
CA PHE A 410 5.69 -7.31 6.08
C PHE A 410 5.56 -7.68 7.58
N VAL A 411 4.57 -8.49 7.95
CA VAL A 411 4.41 -8.98 9.33
C VAL A 411 5.56 -9.89 9.74
N LYS A 412 6.01 -10.79 8.86
CA LYS A 412 7.20 -11.63 9.10
C LYS A 412 8.49 -10.80 9.24
N PHE A 413 8.62 -9.71 8.48
CA PHE A 413 9.73 -8.78 8.61
C PHE A 413 9.83 -8.22 10.04
N PHE A 414 8.71 -7.71 10.60
CA PHE A 414 8.70 -7.21 11.97
C PHE A 414 8.81 -8.31 13.03
N GLU A 415 8.30 -9.51 12.76
CA GLU A 415 8.50 -10.68 13.62
C GLU A 415 9.99 -10.98 13.79
N ILE A 416 10.74 -11.03 12.71
CA ILE A 416 12.19 -11.28 12.75
C ILE A 416 12.92 -10.12 13.45
N LEU A 417 12.53 -8.87 13.21
CA LEU A 417 13.12 -7.68 13.83
C LEU A 417 12.83 -7.56 15.33
N SER A 418 11.78 -8.21 15.82
CA SER A 418 11.44 -8.21 17.25
C SER A 418 12.50 -8.90 18.10
N ILE A 419 13.16 -9.94 17.56
CA ILE A 419 14.18 -10.71 18.27
C ILE A 419 15.40 -9.84 18.63
N PRO A 420 16.10 -9.19 17.68
CA PRO A 420 17.21 -8.31 18.01
C PRO A 420 16.77 -7.10 18.86
N THR A 421 15.53 -6.62 18.72
CA THR A 421 15.00 -5.57 19.59
C THR A 421 14.94 -6.01 21.06
N ILE A 422 14.49 -7.24 21.32
CA ILE A 422 14.49 -7.82 22.68
C ILE A 422 15.93 -7.97 23.19
N ILE A 423 16.84 -8.48 22.38
CA ILE A 423 18.24 -8.69 22.77
C ILE A 423 18.90 -7.36 23.14
N TRP A 424 18.79 -6.33 22.31
CA TRP A 424 19.34 -5.01 22.60
C TRP A 424 18.62 -4.31 23.75
N GLY A 425 17.32 -4.53 23.90
CA GLY A 425 16.56 -4.06 25.06
C GLY A 425 17.05 -4.66 26.37
N LEU A 426 17.46 -5.95 26.38
CA LEU A 426 18.12 -6.57 27.53
C LEU A 426 19.51 -5.96 27.78
N ILE A 427 20.33 -5.77 26.73
CA ILE A 427 21.66 -5.16 26.84
C ILE A 427 21.57 -3.77 27.47
N TYR A 428 20.60 -2.95 27.03
CA TYR A 428 20.37 -1.59 27.55
C TYR A 428 19.51 -1.57 28.83
N SER A 429 18.97 -2.74 29.24
CA SER A 429 18.09 -2.87 30.40
C SER A 429 16.83 -1.98 30.34
N SER A 430 16.21 -1.84 29.18
CA SER A 430 14.99 -1.06 28.97
C SER A 430 13.77 -1.96 28.81
N PHE A 431 12.73 -1.69 29.61
CA PHE A 431 11.40 -2.31 29.51
C PHE A 431 10.34 -1.22 29.58
N PHE A 432 9.74 -0.85 28.45
CA PHE A 432 8.88 0.32 28.29
C PHE A 432 9.51 1.61 28.85
N GLY A 433 10.82 1.81 28.61
CA GLY A 433 11.55 2.97 29.12
C GLY A 433 11.85 2.95 30.63
N MET A 434 11.52 1.87 31.33
CA MET A 434 11.92 1.65 32.73
C MET A 434 13.13 0.72 32.78
N ALA A 435 14.04 0.98 33.70
CA ALA A 435 15.17 0.07 33.94
C ALA A 435 14.66 -1.27 34.51
N LEU A 436 15.18 -2.38 33.97
CA LEU A 436 14.88 -3.72 34.50
C LEU A 436 15.41 -3.86 35.95
N PRO A 437 14.71 -4.60 36.81
CA PRO A 437 15.15 -4.82 38.17
C PRO A 437 16.47 -5.60 38.16
N LYS A 438 17.42 -5.22 39.07
CA LYS A 438 18.73 -5.85 39.17
C LYS A 438 18.67 -7.31 39.64
N THR A 439 17.56 -7.74 40.23
CA THR A 439 17.31 -9.11 40.68
C THR A 439 15.92 -9.55 40.31
N ILE A 440 15.79 -10.74 39.71
CA ILE A 440 14.50 -11.40 39.45
C ILE A 440 14.51 -12.73 40.19
N PHE A 441 13.52 -13.01 41.04
CA PHE A 441 13.40 -14.21 41.85
C PHE A 441 14.66 -14.52 42.72
N GLY A 442 15.37 -13.45 43.18
CA GLY A 442 16.56 -13.60 44.01
C GLY A 442 17.86 -13.91 43.24
N LEU A 443 17.80 -14.07 41.93
CA LEU A 443 18.97 -14.24 41.06
C LEU A 443 19.43 -12.88 40.54
N PRO A 444 20.73 -12.50 40.70
CA PRO A 444 21.23 -11.26 40.12
C PRO A 444 21.29 -11.40 38.59
N LEU A 445 20.66 -10.45 37.91
CA LEU A 445 20.73 -10.33 36.47
C LEU A 445 22.04 -9.66 36.06
N PRO A 446 22.75 -10.15 35.03
CA PRO A 446 23.96 -9.50 34.53
C PRO A 446 23.70 -8.21 33.74
N PHE A 447 22.49 -7.64 33.83
CA PHE A 447 22.06 -6.44 33.11
C PHE A 447 21.92 -5.24 34.04
N PRO A 448 22.18 -3.98 33.57
CA PRO A 448 22.58 -3.59 32.18
C PRO A 448 24.05 -3.96 31.90
N ILE A 449 24.29 -4.38 30.63
CA ILE A 449 25.68 -4.51 30.14
C ILE A 449 26.17 -3.11 29.72
N LEU A 450 25.29 -2.29 29.16
CA LEU A 450 25.55 -0.91 28.74
C LEU A 450 24.42 0.00 29.25
N SER A 451 24.78 1.04 29.98
CA SER A 451 23.82 2.05 30.43
C SER A 451 23.64 3.13 29.39
N THR A 452 22.39 3.40 28.96
CA THR A 452 22.08 4.46 28.00
C THR A 452 22.37 5.87 28.54
N THR A 453 22.55 6.03 29.86
CA THR A 453 22.83 7.33 30.51
C THR A 453 24.31 7.50 30.87
N GLU A 454 25.00 6.43 31.25
CA GLU A 454 26.39 6.48 31.73
C GLU A 454 27.39 6.12 30.62
N ASP A 455 27.05 5.14 29.75
CA ASP A 455 27.96 4.58 28.76
C ASP A 455 27.74 5.12 27.33
N VAL A 456 27.25 6.35 27.19
CA VAL A 456 26.95 6.97 25.89
C VAL A 456 28.14 6.92 24.93
N ASN A 457 29.36 7.20 25.41
CA ASN A 457 30.56 7.15 24.60
C ASN A 457 30.90 5.72 24.12
N THR A 458 30.64 4.70 24.94
CA THR A 458 30.86 3.30 24.58
C THR A 458 29.87 2.89 23.48
N ILE A 459 28.61 3.28 23.59
CA ILE A 459 27.57 3.02 22.59
C ILE A 459 27.89 3.74 21.27
N LEU A 460 28.42 4.97 21.35
CA LEU A 460 28.90 5.72 20.17
C LEU A 460 30.00 4.95 19.44
N ILE A 461 31.04 4.55 20.17
CA ILE A 461 32.18 3.81 19.59
C ILE A 461 31.69 2.50 18.97
N LEU A 462 30.81 1.79 19.67
CA LEU A 462 30.21 0.53 19.19
C LEU A 462 29.43 0.73 17.89
N SER A 463 28.63 1.81 17.77
CA SER A 463 27.90 2.15 16.54
C SER A 463 28.86 2.42 15.35
N VAL A 464 29.96 3.15 15.59
CA VAL A 464 30.96 3.41 14.57
C VAL A 464 31.71 2.14 14.17
N ILE A 465 32.00 1.23 15.11
CA ILE A 465 32.61 -0.07 14.82
C ILE A 465 31.69 -0.92 13.95
N PHE A 466 30.40 -1.03 14.27
CA PHE A 466 29.44 -1.75 13.43
C PHE A 466 29.33 -1.13 12.02
N GLY A 467 29.34 0.20 11.92
CA GLY A 467 29.36 0.90 10.65
C GLY A 467 30.61 0.59 9.84
N LEU A 468 31.77 0.61 10.48
CA LEU A 468 33.05 0.25 9.84
C LEU A 468 33.03 -1.19 9.29
N ILE A 469 32.57 -2.14 10.09
CA ILE A 469 32.45 -3.54 9.67
C ILE A 469 31.54 -3.64 8.45
N GLN A 470 30.41 -2.95 8.45
CA GLN A 470 29.49 -2.96 7.32
C GLN A 470 30.13 -2.36 6.04
N ILE A 471 30.80 -1.23 6.13
CA ILE A 471 31.51 -0.63 5.00
C ILE A 471 32.58 -1.59 4.45
N LEU A 472 33.36 -2.24 5.34
CA LEU A 472 34.35 -3.23 4.92
C LEU A 472 33.73 -4.41 4.19
N VAL A 473 32.55 -4.90 4.65
CA VAL A 473 31.80 -5.95 3.96
C VAL A 473 31.30 -5.45 2.61
N GLY A 474 30.78 -4.21 2.51
CA GLY A 474 30.37 -3.61 1.23
C GLY A 474 31.50 -3.55 0.20
N LEU A 475 32.67 -3.11 0.63
CA LEU A 475 33.88 -3.10 -0.21
C LEU A 475 34.35 -4.51 -0.61
N PHE A 476 34.19 -5.49 0.29
CA PHE A 476 34.50 -6.89 -0.03
C PHE A 476 33.53 -7.43 -1.11
N VAL A 477 32.26 -7.12 -1.02
CA VAL A 477 31.26 -7.52 -2.03
C VAL A 477 31.60 -6.86 -3.38
N SER A 478 31.97 -5.57 -3.38
CA SER A 478 32.46 -4.86 -4.58
C SER A 478 33.67 -5.55 -5.21
N ALA A 479 34.69 -5.87 -4.41
CA ALA A 479 35.86 -6.60 -4.88
C ALA A 479 35.49 -7.96 -5.47
N LYS A 480 34.64 -8.73 -4.81
CA LYS A 480 34.16 -10.05 -5.25
C LYS A 480 33.41 -9.96 -6.59
N GLU A 481 32.56 -8.93 -6.78
CA GLU A 481 31.83 -8.72 -8.02
C GLU A 481 32.76 -8.38 -9.18
N ASN A 482 33.73 -7.48 -8.95
CA ASN A 482 34.74 -7.13 -9.94
C ASN A 482 35.64 -8.34 -10.31
N LEU A 483 35.97 -9.21 -9.35
CA LEU A 483 36.68 -10.46 -9.61
C LEU A 483 35.86 -11.43 -10.49
N LYS A 484 34.56 -11.56 -10.21
CA LYS A 484 33.64 -12.37 -11.01
C LYS A 484 33.56 -11.89 -12.48
N ARG A 485 33.61 -10.58 -12.67
CA ARG A 485 33.65 -9.94 -14.01
C ARG A 485 35.04 -9.97 -14.64
N LYS A 486 36.05 -10.62 -14.02
CA LYS A 486 37.47 -10.67 -14.46
C LYS A 486 38.14 -9.29 -14.54
N ALA A 487 37.62 -8.29 -13.87
CA ALA A 487 38.18 -6.95 -13.81
C ALA A 487 39.11 -6.81 -12.59
N TYR A 488 40.24 -7.53 -12.59
CA TYR A 488 41.17 -7.66 -11.46
C TYR A 488 41.72 -6.30 -10.96
N LEU A 489 42.06 -5.40 -11.86
CA LEU A 489 42.57 -4.08 -11.48
C LEU A 489 41.51 -3.23 -10.78
N ASN A 490 40.25 -3.30 -11.22
CA ASN A 490 39.14 -2.61 -10.55
C ASN A 490 38.85 -3.23 -9.18
N ALA A 491 38.93 -4.58 -9.06
CA ALA A 491 38.78 -5.23 -7.79
C ALA A 491 39.76 -4.76 -6.73
N ILE A 492 41.03 -4.49 -7.16
CA ILE A 492 42.05 -3.95 -6.27
C ILE A 492 41.81 -2.47 -5.97
N SER A 493 41.54 -1.62 -6.97
CA SER A 493 41.43 -0.16 -6.78
C SER A 493 40.15 0.26 -6.07
N GLU A 494 39.03 -0.38 -6.37
CA GLU A 494 37.70 0.00 -5.84
C GLU A 494 37.29 -0.82 -4.60
N GLY A 495 37.91 -1.96 -4.36
CA GLY A 495 37.62 -2.86 -3.25
C GLY A 495 38.73 -2.95 -2.22
N PHE A 496 39.76 -3.77 -2.53
CA PHE A 496 40.80 -4.14 -1.53
C PHE A 496 41.67 -2.95 -1.10
N ALA A 497 41.96 -2.00 -1.96
CA ALA A 497 42.79 -0.84 -1.59
C ALA A 497 42.04 0.07 -0.61
N TRP A 498 40.74 0.27 -0.79
CA TRP A 498 39.92 1.01 0.18
C TRP A 498 39.80 0.30 1.52
N GLN A 499 39.66 -1.04 1.52
CA GLN A 499 39.70 -1.83 2.77
C GLN A 499 41.04 -1.63 3.48
N GLY A 500 42.15 -1.67 2.72
CA GLY A 500 43.48 -1.49 3.28
C GLY A 500 43.68 -0.11 3.91
N ILE A 501 43.16 0.97 3.28
CA ILE A 501 43.18 2.31 3.87
C ILE A 501 42.38 2.36 5.18
N LEU A 502 41.15 1.87 5.19
CA LEU A 502 40.30 1.94 6.36
C LEU A 502 40.87 1.10 7.53
N ILE A 503 41.31 -0.12 7.26
CA ILE A 503 41.92 -1.01 8.27
C ILE A 503 43.24 -0.38 8.76
N GLY A 504 44.07 0.17 7.85
CA GLY A 504 45.31 0.82 8.20
C GLY A 504 45.11 2.03 9.10
N ILE A 505 44.13 2.90 8.82
CA ILE A 505 43.79 4.05 9.66
C ILE A 505 43.30 3.57 11.05
N VAL A 506 42.42 2.59 11.11
CA VAL A 506 41.91 2.06 12.38
C VAL A 506 43.04 1.46 13.21
N LEU A 507 43.90 0.67 12.59
CA LEU A 507 45.07 0.07 13.26
C LEU A 507 46.04 1.15 13.78
N ALA A 508 46.26 2.19 13.03
CA ALA A 508 47.09 3.32 13.45
C ALA A 508 46.48 4.06 14.66
N VAL A 509 45.17 4.36 14.61
CA VAL A 509 44.43 5.04 15.70
C VAL A 509 44.41 4.18 16.96
N VAL A 510 44.04 2.90 16.85
CA VAL A 510 44.03 1.97 17.99
C VAL A 510 45.46 1.81 18.57
N GLY A 511 46.46 1.68 17.72
CA GLY A 511 47.83 1.60 18.13
C GLY A 511 48.33 2.83 18.91
N ALA A 512 47.93 4.04 18.44
CA ALA A 512 48.32 5.29 19.07
C ALA A 512 47.56 5.60 20.37
N VAL A 513 46.25 5.39 20.38
CA VAL A 513 45.36 5.84 21.47
C VAL A 513 45.18 4.75 22.54
N VAL A 514 44.85 3.51 22.12
CA VAL A 514 44.53 2.41 23.06
C VAL A 514 45.74 1.67 23.53
N LEU A 515 46.55 1.17 22.56
CA LEU A 515 47.73 0.32 22.90
C LEU A 515 48.98 1.15 23.26
N LYS A 516 49.01 2.44 22.91
CA LYS A 516 50.15 3.34 23.10
C LYS A 516 51.49 2.79 22.57
N GLN A 517 51.44 1.92 21.55
CA GLN A 517 52.58 1.25 20.96
C GLN A 517 52.84 1.83 19.56
N LYS A 518 54.03 2.44 19.36
CA LYS A 518 54.45 3.04 18.12
C LYS A 518 54.51 2.05 16.93
N GLN A 519 54.74 0.78 17.21
CA GLN A 519 54.81 -0.27 16.18
C GLN A 519 53.52 -0.41 15.39
N PHE A 520 52.36 -0.43 16.06
CA PHE A 520 51.07 -0.50 15.39
C PHE A 520 50.72 0.78 14.62
N LEU A 521 51.17 1.94 15.11
CA LEU A 521 51.02 3.21 14.37
C LEU A 521 51.77 3.16 13.04
N TYR A 522 53.03 2.71 13.06
CA TYR A 522 53.84 2.63 11.81
C TYR A 522 53.29 1.52 10.89
N LEU A 523 52.89 0.37 11.43
CA LEU A 523 52.31 -0.70 10.62
C LEU A 523 51.01 -0.24 9.94
N GLY A 524 50.08 0.34 10.70
CA GLY A 524 48.82 0.84 10.15
C GLY A 524 49.05 1.96 9.11
N GLY A 525 49.94 2.90 9.42
CA GLY A 525 50.30 3.97 8.49
C GLY A 525 50.92 3.44 7.18
N SER A 526 51.82 2.46 7.24
CA SER A 526 52.42 1.86 6.04
C SER A 526 51.38 1.10 5.18
N ILE A 527 50.44 0.37 5.78
CA ILE A 527 49.34 -0.28 5.05
C ILE A 527 48.47 0.77 4.35
N ALA A 528 48.08 1.85 5.05
CA ALA A 528 47.26 2.90 4.48
C ALA A 528 47.95 3.61 3.31
N ILE A 529 49.24 3.94 3.45
CA ILE A 529 50.02 4.60 2.38
C ILE A 529 50.17 3.67 1.17
N LEU A 530 50.53 2.39 1.37
CA LEU A 530 50.66 1.43 0.27
C LEU A 530 49.33 1.27 -0.49
N SER A 531 48.22 1.16 0.25
CA SER A 531 46.88 1.07 -0.36
C SER A 531 46.48 2.34 -1.11
N ALA A 532 46.82 3.53 -0.59
CA ALA A 532 46.56 4.79 -1.26
C ALA A 532 47.41 4.91 -2.56
N LEU A 533 48.66 4.45 -2.56
CA LEU A 533 49.47 4.37 -3.76
C LEU A 533 48.84 3.46 -4.82
N CYS A 534 48.27 2.31 -4.44
CA CYS A 534 47.53 1.44 -5.36
C CYS A 534 46.34 2.17 -6.03
N ILE A 535 45.57 2.96 -5.27
CA ILE A 535 44.45 3.74 -5.82
C ILE A 535 44.92 4.78 -6.87
N VAL A 536 46.12 5.35 -6.71
CA VAL A 536 46.66 6.32 -7.64
C VAL A 536 47.28 5.63 -8.86
N ILE A 537 48.04 4.55 -8.64
CA ILE A 537 48.80 3.89 -9.71
C ILE A 537 47.90 3.12 -10.69
N ILE A 538 46.86 2.44 -10.22
CA ILE A 538 46.02 1.62 -11.09
C ILE A 538 45.34 2.43 -12.19
N PRO A 539 44.69 3.59 -11.95
CA PRO A 539 44.16 4.43 -13.02
C PRO A 539 45.19 4.93 -14.00
N ILE A 540 46.45 5.15 -13.56
CA ILE A 540 47.56 5.53 -14.46
C ILE A 540 47.86 4.40 -15.46
N ILE A 541 47.83 3.14 -14.99
CA ILE A 541 48.07 1.96 -15.84
C ILE A 541 46.91 1.75 -16.82
N GLN A 542 45.67 1.96 -16.38
CA GLN A 542 44.48 1.74 -17.21
C GLN A 542 44.22 2.86 -18.22
N SER A 543 44.72 4.06 -17.98
CA SER A 543 44.44 5.23 -18.82
C SER A 543 45.36 5.32 -20.03
N THR A 544 44.83 5.72 -21.17
CA THR A 544 45.57 6.01 -22.38
C THR A 544 46.52 7.21 -22.23
N SER A 545 46.22 8.15 -21.32
CA SER A 545 47.04 9.30 -20.97
C SER A 545 47.46 9.24 -19.51
N LYS A 546 48.76 9.12 -19.22
CA LYS A 546 49.29 9.04 -17.85
C LYS A 546 48.88 10.24 -16.96
N ALA A 547 48.82 11.44 -17.54
CA ALA A 547 48.38 12.63 -16.80
C ALA A 547 46.91 12.60 -16.41
N LYS A 548 46.02 12.15 -17.32
CA LYS A 548 44.60 11.96 -17.02
C LYS A 548 44.38 10.84 -15.97
N GLY A 549 45.16 9.75 -16.06
CA GLY A 549 45.15 8.66 -15.09
C GLY A 549 45.58 9.12 -13.69
N ALA A 550 46.63 9.93 -13.59
CA ALA A 550 47.09 10.49 -12.31
C ALA A 550 46.05 11.44 -11.71
N ALA A 551 45.47 12.33 -12.50
CA ALA A 551 44.41 13.21 -12.04
C ALA A 551 43.18 12.42 -11.52
N LYS A 552 42.77 11.36 -12.25
CA LYS A 552 41.68 10.46 -11.82
C LYS A 552 42.02 9.71 -10.50
N GLY A 553 43.29 9.25 -10.37
CA GLY A 553 43.75 8.57 -9.15
C GLY A 553 43.72 9.49 -7.92
N VAL A 554 44.22 10.72 -8.06
CA VAL A 554 44.18 11.73 -6.98
C VAL A 554 42.72 12.11 -6.66
N TYR A 555 41.88 12.26 -7.67
CA TYR A 555 40.43 12.51 -7.46
C TYR A 555 39.75 11.35 -6.72
N ASN A 556 40.06 10.10 -7.07
CA ASN A 556 39.55 8.95 -6.36
C ASN A 556 39.96 8.98 -4.88
N LEU A 557 41.19 9.39 -4.55
CA LEU A 557 41.65 9.48 -3.17
C LEU A 557 40.85 10.51 -2.34
N TYR A 558 40.31 11.56 -2.97
CA TYR A 558 39.40 12.51 -2.32
C TYR A 558 38.14 11.80 -1.77
N GLY A 559 37.77 10.64 -2.34
CA GLY A 559 36.70 9.77 -1.83
C GLY A 559 36.86 9.37 -0.36
N LEU A 560 38.06 9.49 0.26
CA LEU A 560 38.27 9.25 1.68
C LEU A 560 37.38 10.13 2.55
N THR A 561 37.09 11.35 2.15
CA THR A 561 36.18 12.27 2.86
C THR A 561 34.75 11.71 2.91
N SER A 562 34.29 11.06 1.83
CA SER A 562 32.99 10.39 1.80
C SER A 562 32.91 9.24 2.82
N TYR A 563 33.98 8.40 2.92
CA TYR A 563 34.01 7.30 3.90
C TYR A 563 33.97 7.78 5.35
N ILE A 564 34.62 8.93 5.65
CA ILE A 564 34.54 9.54 6.97
C ILE A 564 33.12 10.03 7.24
N GLY A 565 32.48 10.67 6.27
CA GLY A 565 31.06 11.08 6.36
C GLY A 565 30.12 9.89 6.58
N ASP A 566 30.37 8.79 5.86
CA ASP A 566 29.62 7.56 6.04
C ASP A 566 29.77 7.00 7.47
N LEU A 567 30.98 6.94 8.01
CA LEU A 567 31.24 6.48 9.38
C LEU A 567 30.53 7.36 10.43
N VAL A 568 30.56 8.69 10.25
CA VAL A 568 29.84 9.61 11.13
C VAL A 568 28.33 9.37 11.07
N SER A 569 27.76 9.00 9.91
CA SER A 569 26.34 8.69 9.78
C SER A 569 25.86 7.55 10.70
N TYR A 570 26.75 6.61 11.07
CA TYR A 570 26.40 5.52 12.00
C TYR A 570 26.22 5.97 13.45
N THR A 571 26.62 7.19 13.84
CA THR A 571 26.30 7.75 15.17
C THR A 571 24.80 7.87 15.40
N ARG A 572 24.00 7.86 14.34
CA ARG A 572 22.53 7.83 14.39
C ARG A 572 21.99 6.60 15.11
N LEU A 573 22.67 5.46 15.07
CA LEU A 573 22.27 4.24 15.78
C LEU A 573 22.21 4.50 17.29
N MET A 574 23.24 5.15 17.81
CA MET A 574 23.29 5.56 19.23
C MET A 574 22.20 6.61 19.51
N ALA A 575 22.12 7.68 18.71
CA ALA A 575 21.21 8.77 18.95
C ALA A 575 19.74 8.34 19.04
N LEU A 576 19.31 7.47 18.11
CA LEU A 576 17.93 6.97 18.07
C LEU A 576 17.66 5.96 19.20
N GLY A 577 18.60 5.08 19.52
CA GLY A 577 18.46 4.13 20.61
C GLY A 577 18.29 4.81 21.98
N ILE A 578 19.09 5.86 22.25
CA ILE A 578 18.98 6.64 23.48
C ILE A 578 17.70 7.48 23.50
N SER A 579 17.36 8.11 22.38
CA SER A 579 16.17 8.99 22.28
C SER A 579 14.87 8.24 22.55
N GLY A 580 14.67 7.06 21.93
CA GLY A 580 13.46 6.25 22.11
C GLY A 580 13.22 5.85 23.57
N GLY A 581 14.27 5.38 24.24
CA GLY A 581 14.23 5.03 25.66
C GLY A 581 13.97 6.24 26.57
N SER A 582 14.61 7.39 26.28
CA SER A 582 14.43 8.62 27.05
C SER A 582 13.02 9.19 26.94
N ILE A 583 12.40 9.14 25.77
CA ILE A 583 11.00 9.57 25.55
C ILE A 583 10.06 8.65 26.33
N ALA A 584 10.27 7.32 26.29
CA ALA A 584 9.46 6.38 27.06
C ALA A 584 9.57 6.65 28.57
N ALA A 585 10.78 6.90 29.08
CA ALA A 585 11.01 7.24 30.48
C ALA A 585 10.32 8.55 30.87
N ALA A 586 10.35 9.59 30.00
CA ALA A 586 9.65 10.84 30.22
C ALA A 586 8.13 10.65 30.29
N PHE A 587 7.54 9.79 29.46
CA PHE A 587 6.12 9.48 29.50
C PHE A 587 5.73 8.75 30.80
N ASN A 588 6.55 7.81 31.26
CA ASN A 588 6.37 7.16 32.54
C ASN A 588 6.39 8.17 33.72
N MET A 589 7.34 9.09 33.67
CA MET A 589 7.47 10.13 34.69
C MET A 589 6.25 11.07 34.70
N LEU A 590 5.75 11.48 33.52
CA LEU A 590 4.59 12.34 33.38
C LEU A 590 3.35 11.72 34.03
N VAL A 591 3.10 10.42 33.83
CA VAL A 591 1.98 9.71 34.45
C VAL A 591 2.24 9.49 35.96
N ALA A 592 3.50 9.30 36.38
CA ALA A 592 3.85 9.14 37.78
C ALA A 592 3.58 10.41 38.62
N PHE A 593 3.64 11.62 38.07
CA PHE A 593 3.30 12.87 38.71
C PHE A 593 1.81 13.09 38.97
N MET A 594 0.93 12.27 38.32
CA MET A 594 -0.51 12.39 38.54
C MET A 594 -0.94 11.95 39.96
N PRO A 595 -1.96 12.59 40.56
CA PRO A 595 -2.57 12.14 41.80
C PRO A 595 -3.05 10.65 41.69
N PRO A 596 -3.04 9.89 42.82
CA PRO A 596 -3.32 8.46 42.76
C PRO A 596 -4.64 8.09 42.06
N VAL A 597 -5.71 8.81 42.30
CA VAL A 597 -7.03 8.57 41.68
C VAL A 597 -6.97 8.81 40.15
N ALA A 598 -6.37 9.93 39.74
CA ALA A 598 -6.22 10.27 38.33
C ALA A 598 -5.24 9.32 37.61
N ARG A 599 -4.21 8.82 38.30
CA ARG A 599 -3.23 7.88 37.77
C ARG A 599 -3.88 6.55 37.37
N PHE A 600 -4.76 5.99 38.21
CA PHE A 600 -5.43 4.70 37.94
C PHE A 600 -6.64 4.82 37.01
N SER A 601 -7.13 6.01 36.72
CA SER A 601 -8.23 6.23 35.75
C SER A 601 -7.71 6.80 34.43
N ALA A 602 -7.56 8.10 34.33
CA ALA A 602 -7.08 8.80 33.14
C ALA A 602 -5.61 8.48 32.82
N GLY A 603 -4.77 8.28 33.84
CA GLY A 603 -3.35 7.98 33.68
C GLY A 603 -3.12 6.61 33.02
N LEU A 604 -3.94 5.58 33.31
CA LEU A 604 -3.86 4.28 32.65
C LEU A 604 -4.16 4.39 31.14
N PHE A 605 -5.18 5.15 30.79
CA PHE A 605 -5.49 5.40 29.37
C PHE A 605 -4.38 6.20 28.69
N LEU A 606 -3.90 7.24 29.37
CA LEU A 606 -2.85 8.12 28.85
C LEU A 606 -1.54 7.37 28.62
N ILE A 607 -1.10 6.50 29.55
CA ILE A 607 0.16 5.76 29.39
C ILE A 607 0.10 4.78 28.22
N VAL A 608 -1.04 4.10 28.03
CA VAL A 608 -1.23 3.20 26.88
C VAL A 608 -1.17 3.99 25.57
N LEU A 609 -1.83 5.15 25.51
CA LEU A 609 -1.82 6.01 24.33
C LEU A 609 -0.41 6.54 24.03
N LEU A 610 0.32 7.03 25.03
CA LEU A 610 1.66 7.57 24.89
C LEU A 610 2.67 6.48 24.48
N HIS A 611 2.59 5.29 25.08
CA HIS A 611 3.47 4.18 24.67
C HIS A 611 3.13 3.65 23.27
N ALA A 612 1.86 3.62 22.88
CA ALA A 612 1.46 3.27 21.52
C ALA A 612 2.04 4.28 20.50
N LEU A 613 1.95 5.58 20.82
CA LEU A 613 2.54 6.65 20.01
C LEU A 613 4.06 6.52 19.93
N ASN A 614 4.74 6.32 21.07
CA ASN A 614 6.20 6.16 21.11
C ASN A 614 6.65 4.92 20.35
N LEU A 615 5.96 3.79 20.50
CA LEU A 615 6.23 2.57 19.74
C LEU A 615 6.15 2.84 18.23
N PHE A 616 5.06 3.48 17.78
CA PHE A 616 4.89 3.82 16.37
C PHE A 616 6.01 4.72 15.84
N LEU A 617 6.34 5.80 16.57
CA LEU A 617 7.39 6.74 16.17
C LEU A 617 8.78 6.09 16.18
N THR A 618 9.08 5.28 17.17
CA THR A 618 10.38 4.60 17.30
C THR A 618 10.55 3.54 16.19
N LEU A 619 9.50 2.76 15.90
CA LEU A 619 9.53 1.77 14.82
C LEU A 619 9.68 2.44 13.45
N LEU A 620 8.90 3.49 13.19
CA LEU A 620 9.00 4.25 11.94
C LEU A 620 10.38 4.87 11.78
N SER A 621 10.91 5.47 12.83
CA SER A 621 12.25 6.08 12.84
C SER A 621 13.34 5.05 12.59
N ALA A 622 13.30 3.91 13.30
CA ALA A 622 14.26 2.83 13.13
C ALA A 622 14.19 2.22 11.72
N TYR A 623 12.98 2.05 11.17
CA TYR A 623 12.77 1.56 9.82
C TYR A 623 13.38 2.51 8.78
N VAL A 624 13.01 3.79 8.80
CA VAL A 624 13.45 4.79 7.82
C VAL A 624 14.96 5.03 7.90
N HIS A 625 15.48 5.23 9.10
CA HIS A 625 16.91 5.51 9.29
C HIS A 625 17.76 4.26 9.10
N GLY A 626 17.26 3.09 9.46
CA GLY A 626 17.90 1.80 9.15
C GLY A 626 17.99 1.56 7.66
N ALA A 627 16.90 1.76 6.91
CA ALA A 627 16.89 1.66 5.46
C ALA A 627 17.85 2.65 4.80
N ARG A 628 17.90 3.90 5.27
CA ARG A 628 18.83 4.93 4.76
C ARG A 628 20.29 4.50 4.92
N LEU A 629 20.69 3.94 6.06
CA LEU A 629 22.06 3.44 6.27
C LEU A 629 22.41 2.34 5.27
N GLN A 630 21.42 1.50 4.87
CA GLN A 630 21.66 0.50 3.83
C GLN A 630 21.79 1.14 2.45
N TYR A 631 20.89 2.05 2.10
CA TYR A 631 20.80 2.59 0.73
C TYR A 631 21.95 3.54 0.39
N VAL A 632 22.34 4.40 1.31
CA VAL A 632 23.34 5.43 1.06
C VAL A 632 24.74 4.92 1.37
N GLU A 633 24.97 4.41 2.57
CA GLU A 633 26.29 4.07 3.10
C GLU A 633 26.78 2.68 2.62
N PHE A 634 25.86 1.71 2.40
CA PHE A 634 26.24 0.34 2.04
C PHE A 634 26.05 0.05 0.55
N PHE A 635 24.86 0.25 -0.03
CA PHE A 635 24.60 -0.04 -1.45
C PHE A 635 25.46 0.83 -2.36
N GLY A 636 25.68 2.10 -2.02
CA GLY A 636 26.55 2.99 -2.78
C GLY A 636 27.97 2.48 -3.00
N LYS A 637 28.41 1.39 -2.34
CA LYS A 637 29.75 0.81 -2.50
C LYS A 637 29.85 -0.23 -3.61
N PHE A 638 28.75 -0.92 -3.95
CA PHE A 638 28.83 -2.05 -4.90
C PHE A 638 27.58 -2.23 -5.77
N TYR A 639 26.49 -1.55 -5.46
CA TYR A 639 25.20 -1.82 -6.03
C TYR A 639 24.76 -0.69 -6.97
N THR A 640 24.38 -1.03 -8.20
CA THR A 640 23.86 -0.07 -9.19
C THR A 640 22.34 -0.15 -9.33
N GLY A 641 21.78 -1.34 -9.28
CA GLY A 641 20.35 -1.55 -9.43
C GLY A 641 19.83 -1.26 -10.84
N GLY A 642 18.51 -1.12 -10.97
CA GLY A 642 17.84 -0.87 -12.25
C GLY A 642 17.44 -2.16 -12.97
N GLY A 643 17.35 -3.29 -12.24
CA GLY A 643 16.80 -4.52 -12.76
C GLY A 643 15.29 -4.45 -12.96
N ARG A 644 14.79 -5.15 -13.98
CA ARG A 644 13.37 -5.25 -14.27
C ARG A 644 12.72 -6.28 -13.36
N ALA A 645 11.63 -5.92 -12.69
CA ALA A 645 10.88 -6.85 -11.83
C ALA A 645 10.22 -7.96 -12.66
N PHE A 646 10.30 -9.20 -12.18
CA PHE A 646 9.57 -10.33 -12.75
C PHE A 646 8.07 -10.19 -12.50
N GLN A 647 7.30 -10.09 -13.59
CA GLN A 647 5.84 -9.92 -13.58
C GLN A 647 5.13 -11.10 -14.25
N PRO A 648 5.00 -12.24 -13.57
CA PRO A 648 4.33 -13.40 -14.14
C PRO A 648 2.84 -13.15 -14.33
N LEU A 649 2.23 -13.92 -15.26
CA LEU A 649 0.77 -13.98 -15.37
C LEU A 649 0.19 -14.56 -14.08
N LYS A 650 -0.47 -13.70 -13.32
CA LYS A 650 -1.05 -14.05 -12.02
C LYS A 650 -2.48 -13.56 -11.90
N THR A 651 -3.21 -14.07 -10.92
CA THR A 651 -4.49 -13.52 -10.49
C THR A 651 -4.28 -12.29 -9.59
N ALA A 652 -5.29 -11.46 -9.45
CA ALA A 652 -5.22 -10.25 -8.62
C ALA A 652 -5.04 -10.55 -7.12
N GLU A 653 -5.46 -11.75 -6.68
CA GLU A 653 -5.44 -12.18 -5.26
C GLU A 653 -6.05 -11.14 -4.30
N LYS A 654 -7.17 -10.54 -4.72
CA LYS A 654 -7.86 -9.52 -3.94
C LYS A 654 -8.55 -10.13 -2.71
N TYR A 655 -9.27 -11.23 -2.89
CA TYR A 655 -10.07 -11.90 -1.85
C TYR A 655 -9.57 -13.30 -1.48
N VAL A 656 -8.84 -13.94 -2.37
CA VAL A 656 -8.39 -15.34 -2.24
C VAL A 656 -6.88 -15.40 -2.43
N ASN A 657 -6.20 -16.23 -1.65
CA ASN A 657 -4.79 -16.55 -1.89
C ASN A 657 -4.72 -17.83 -2.75
N ILE A 658 -4.14 -17.74 -3.94
CA ILE A 658 -4.01 -18.89 -4.84
C ILE A 658 -2.87 -19.79 -4.37
N ASN A 659 -3.19 -21.04 -4.04
CA ASN A 659 -2.19 -22.02 -3.56
C ASN A 659 -1.83 -23.03 -4.66
N HIS A 660 -0.58 -22.95 -5.16
CA HIS A 660 -0.07 -23.80 -6.22
C HIS A 660 0.23 -25.26 -5.75
N ARG A 661 0.44 -25.46 -4.44
CA ARG A 661 0.84 -26.76 -3.88
C ARG A 661 -0.32 -27.70 -3.56
N LYS A 662 -1.57 -27.22 -3.54
CA LYS A 662 -2.74 -28.10 -3.30
C LYS A 662 -3.07 -29.04 -4.46
N GLN A 663 -2.47 -28.85 -5.63
CA GLN A 663 -2.59 -29.79 -6.74
C GLN A 663 -1.80 -31.11 -6.53
N LYS A 664 -0.97 -31.21 -5.48
CA LYS A 664 -0.16 -32.41 -5.15
C LYS A 664 -0.77 -33.29 -4.06
N LYS A 665 -2.10 -33.24 -3.79
CA LYS A 665 -2.76 -34.22 -2.90
C LYS A 665 -3.92 -34.91 -3.56
#